data_9460aeb2a2ca60d67ca8ad7ad4f1552e
#
_entry.id   9460aeb2a2ca60d67ca8ad7ad4f1552e
#
_cell.length_a   1.000
_cell.length_b   1.000
_cell.length_c   1.000
_cell.angle_alpha   90.00
_cell.angle_beta   90.00
_cell.angle_gamma   90.00
#
_symmetry.space_group_name_H-M   'P 1'
#
loop_
_entity.id
_entity.type
_entity.pdbx_description
1 polymer ?
#
loop_
_entity_poly.entity_id
_entity_poly.type
_entity_poly.pdbx_seq_one_letter_code
_entity_poly.pdbx_strand_id
1 'polypeptide(L)'
;MLIAFSGYTQSTVSGKVQDEKAENLNGATVVVSKDSTGTILAYGISNGEGEFKVKLDSNLDSLFLKVSYIGYKIWQQKIQNKDQQLNVELSPSSEELKEVLVESKIIEQRGDTLNYSVSAFKDQKDRVIADVLKKMPGIEILPGGQIKYQGEPIQKYYIEGLDLLEGRYSLANNNIAADDVSEVQILENHQPIKILDSLEFSERASLNIRLKKDVTVSGSAELGSGFSPLLWKAKATPMLFTKKNQAIVTYQANNTGSDVSREINDFSIADFGREEFNISKKDWLSIRQLGEPPFSQERWLDNNVHLGSANYLIRLKKDMDLKANISYVNDAQKQIGNTQTRFFTPTDTIDLLENTNNDLFMNTLQSKFILERNTNENYLKNELEINGFCDSQRGNIDTGNSQISQELSNPFSVIRNKLRFLKPLGKQLVTFRSNTGYTEANQNLEVQPGQFQTLLNNGNEYAKMEQRVEATTFFSDNTAGFTKRIKGITVSPEVGISVKNQSLGSKLSVIDAEGAVTLDGSFQNNLDFLSSRFYATSKFVYQKKDWYVRLTTPINFRSFDIQDTSLAENQNLSRVTFEPNFYIKNKISAFWETSISANLSNDFGDMQRLYYGFILNNYRNLQRYNSPLPENFSQNYSWRLRFRNPLKSLFANLSYSFGRTKRNLLYSNQIEQSAATILEAVEQENYANSHRLNLKGSKYFSTLNTTLSLGSSYSISNREQLLNANLADVENQNLSFNLDLESEVTDWLSASYSGNFSFLQTRFEDRDFDEIRTQQHELDLFFYVADNQYFSLDTEYYFNNISEENRNNYFLNFNYQYTFEEVGIDLNASWNNVLNTDEFVRISNTDFSYVQSTYLLRPSQILVSVKFLF
;
A
#
# COMPACT_ATOMS: atom_id res chain seq x y z
N MET A 1 13.38 -30.56 -35.67
CA MET A 1 13.93 -30.95 -34.36
C MET A 1 12.73 -31.37 -33.48
N LEU A 2 12.49 -32.66 -33.39
CA LEU A 2 11.40 -33.23 -32.58
C LEU A 2 11.83 -33.17 -31.11
N ILE A 3 11.11 -32.41 -30.26
CA ILE A 3 11.26 -32.47 -28.82
C ILE A 3 10.39 -33.65 -28.36
N ALA A 4 11.02 -34.73 -27.92
CA ALA A 4 10.35 -35.84 -27.27
C ALA A 4 9.94 -35.39 -25.86
N PHE A 5 8.64 -35.25 -25.61
CA PHE A 5 8.08 -35.13 -24.26
C PHE A 5 8.20 -36.50 -23.58
N SER A 6 9.09 -36.62 -22.60
CA SER A 6 9.11 -37.76 -21.67
C SER A 6 7.85 -37.65 -20.80
N GLY A 7 6.86 -38.48 -21.07
CA GLY A 7 5.68 -38.59 -20.23
C GLY A 7 6.07 -39.19 -18.87
N TYR A 8 5.88 -38.46 -17.77
CA TYR A 8 5.98 -39.02 -16.44
C TYR A 8 4.83 -39.99 -16.20
N THR A 9 5.13 -41.26 -15.96
CA THR A 9 4.11 -42.23 -15.54
C THR A 9 3.88 -42.08 -14.04
N GLN A 10 2.80 -41.43 -13.64
CA GLN A 10 2.36 -41.42 -12.23
C GLN A 10 1.86 -42.83 -11.89
N SER A 11 2.45 -43.47 -10.88
CA SER A 11 1.95 -44.72 -10.32
C SER A 11 1.14 -44.45 -9.05
N THR A 12 0.26 -45.39 -8.72
CA THR A 12 -0.60 -45.27 -7.53
C THR A 12 -0.44 -46.53 -6.67
N VAL A 13 -0.12 -46.33 -5.40
CA VAL A 13 -0.17 -47.37 -4.39
C VAL A 13 -1.44 -47.18 -3.56
N SER A 14 -2.26 -48.21 -3.51
CA SER A 14 -3.50 -48.23 -2.73
C SER A 14 -3.55 -49.48 -1.88
N GLY A 15 -4.41 -49.53 -0.89
CA GLY A 15 -4.56 -50.71 -0.04
C GLY A 15 -5.36 -50.43 1.21
N LYS A 16 -5.28 -51.35 2.14
CA LYS A 16 -6.02 -51.31 3.40
C LYS A 16 -5.08 -51.53 4.55
N VAL A 17 -5.27 -50.78 5.63
CA VAL A 17 -4.53 -50.90 6.88
C VAL A 17 -5.46 -51.51 7.93
N GLN A 18 -5.08 -52.65 8.49
CA GLN A 18 -5.84 -53.39 9.52
C GLN A 18 -4.91 -53.82 10.64
N ASP A 19 -5.45 -54.17 11.79
CA ASP A 19 -4.74 -54.84 12.83
C ASP A 19 -4.80 -56.40 12.73
N GLU A 20 -4.13 -57.10 13.63
CA GLU A 20 -4.12 -58.58 13.70
C GLU A 20 -5.50 -59.18 13.93
N LYS A 21 -6.51 -58.39 14.32
CA LYS A 21 -7.91 -58.85 14.49
C LYS A 21 -8.77 -58.47 13.30
N ALA A 22 -8.18 -58.00 12.19
CA ALA A 22 -8.84 -57.51 11.00
C ALA A 22 -9.73 -56.27 11.26
N GLU A 23 -9.49 -55.48 12.34
CA GLU A 23 -10.13 -54.19 12.55
C GLU A 23 -9.47 -53.14 11.69
N ASN A 24 -10.27 -52.30 11.07
CA ASN A 24 -9.80 -51.23 10.17
C ASN A 24 -9.18 -50.10 10.95
N LEU A 25 -7.96 -49.70 10.62
CA LEU A 25 -7.25 -48.63 11.28
C LEU A 25 -7.47 -47.31 10.51
N ASN A 26 -8.31 -46.45 11.06
CA ASN A 26 -8.60 -45.11 10.55
C ASN A 26 -7.56 -44.09 11.01
N GLY A 27 -6.98 -43.37 10.09
CA GLY A 27 -5.95 -42.33 10.45
C GLY A 27 -4.52 -42.88 10.49
N ALA A 28 -4.27 -44.09 10.01
CA ALA A 28 -2.92 -44.62 9.86
C ALA A 28 -2.16 -43.79 8.79
N THR A 29 -0.96 -43.38 9.13
CA THR A 29 -0.10 -42.60 8.25
C THR A 29 0.68 -43.52 7.33
N VAL A 30 0.54 -43.30 6.01
CA VAL A 30 1.20 -44.05 4.95
C VAL A 30 2.18 -43.16 4.24
N VAL A 31 3.46 -43.48 4.29
CA VAL A 31 4.55 -42.66 3.74
C VAL A 31 5.33 -43.47 2.72
N VAL A 32 5.67 -42.83 1.60
CA VAL A 32 6.58 -43.41 0.60
C VAL A 32 7.88 -42.59 0.58
N SER A 33 9.01 -43.27 0.71
CA SER A 33 10.35 -42.67 0.75
C SER A 33 11.30 -43.38 -0.23
N LYS A 34 12.42 -42.74 -0.50
CA LYS A 34 13.47 -43.27 -1.37
C LYS A 34 14.18 -44.51 -0.75
N ASP A 35 14.41 -44.43 0.56
CA ASP A 35 15.04 -45.49 1.33
C ASP A 35 14.35 -45.60 2.71
N SER A 36 14.82 -46.48 3.58
CA SER A 36 14.21 -46.79 4.86
C SER A 36 14.24 -45.62 5.87
N THR A 37 15.12 -44.66 5.68
CA THR A 37 15.32 -43.46 6.55
C THR A 37 15.28 -42.15 5.80
N GLY A 38 15.00 -42.16 4.50
CA GLY A 38 15.18 -41.01 3.60
C GLY A 38 14.01 -40.07 3.49
N THR A 39 14.18 -39.11 2.60
CA THR A 39 13.20 -38.05 2.33
C THR A 39 11.86 -38.61 1.87
N ILE A 40 10.76 -38.12 2.46
CA ILE A 40 9.39 -38.47 2.08
C ILE A 40 9.11 -37.95 0.67
N LEU A 41 8.70 -38.86 -0.22
CA LEU A 41 8.33 -38.54 -1.62
C LEU A 41 6.82 -38.35 -1.78
N ALA A 42 6.02 -39.15 -1.06
CA ALA A 42 4.57 -39.03 -1.05
C ALA A 42 4.00 -39.56 0.27
N TYR A 43 2.81 -39.13 0.64
CA TYR A 43 2.12 -39.61 1.84
C TYR A 43 0.60 -39.68 1.62
N GLY A 44 -0.06 -40.46 2.46
CA GLY A 44 -1.51 -40.59 2.55
C GLY A 44 -1.92 -40.96 3.97
N ILE A 45 -3.22 -40.91 4.24
CA ILE A 45 -3.81 -41.30 5.52
C ILE A 45 -4.97 -42.27 5.20
N SER A 46 -5.12 -43.34 5.96
CA SER A 46 -6.23 -44.28 5.82
C SER A 46 -7.56 -43.68 6.22
N ASN A 47 -8.62 -43.98 5.49
CA ASN A 47 -9.99 -43.52 5.76
C ASN A 47 -10.69 -44.40 6.84
N GLY A 48 -11.95 -44.10 7.13
CA GLY A 48 -12.77 -44.86 8.11
C GLY A 48 -12.90 -46.37 7.85
N GLU A 49 -12.67 -46.80 6.60
CA GLU A 49 -12.65 -48.20 6.22
C GLU A 49 -11.25 -48.82 6.17
N GLY A 50 -10.26 -48.05 6.67
CA GLY A 50 -8.84 -48.40 6.66
C GLY A 50 -8.14 -48.26 5.31
N GLU A 51 -8.85 -47.78 4.27
CA GLU A 51 -8.29 -47.69 2.92
C GLU A 51 -7.40 -46.46 2.73
N PHE A 52 -6.28 -46.66 2.01
CA PHE A 52 -5.39 -45.57 1.62
C PHE A 52 -5.11 -45.55 0.12
N LYS A 53 -4.74 -44.39 -0.40
CA LYS A 53 -4.34 -44.21 -1.80
C LYS A 53 -3.28 -43.14 -1.88
N VAL A 54 -2.05 -43.50 -2.31
CA VAL A 54 -0.91 -42.61 -2.45
C VAL A 54 -0.48 -42.56 -3.92
N LYS A 55 -0.41 -41.40 -4.49
CA LYS A 55 0.10 -41.16 -5.84
C LYS A 55 1.60 -40.93 -5.75
N LEU A 56 2.36 -41.59 -6.61
CA LEU A 56 3.80 -41.53 -6.69
C LEU A 56 4.21 -40.71 -7.93
N ASP A 57 5.07 -39.75 -7.75
CA ASP A 57 5.72 -39.01 -8.83
C ASP A 57 7.24 -39.11 -8.60
N SER A 58 7.82 -40.23 -9.06
CA SER A 58 9.22 -40.53 -8.83
C SER A 58 9.75 -41.36 -9.98
N ASN A 59 11.02 -41.15 -10.38
CA ASN A 59 11.70 -41.90 -11.43
C ASN A 59 12.51 -43.12 -10.88
N LEU A 60 12.32 -43.46 -9.61
CA LEU A 60 12.99 -44.58 -8.99
C LEU A 60 12.21 -45.89 -9.24
N ASP A 61 12.87 -46.95 -9.65
CA ASP A 61 12.22 -48.25 -9.92
C ASP A 61 11.66 -48.92 -8.65
N SER A 62 12.20 -48.60 -7.48
CA SER A 62 11.76 -49.12 -6.21
C SER A 62 11.80 -48.07 -5.10
N LEU A 63 10.83 -48.16 -4.20
CA LEU A 63 10.61 -47.20 -3.11
C LEU A 63 10.32 -47.95 -1.82
N PHE A 64 10.30 -47.26 -0.69
CA PHE A 64 9.90 -47.86 0.59
C PHE A 64 8.53 -47.31 1.00
N LEU A 65 7.58 -48.21 1.24
CA LEU A 65 6.31 -47.89 1.86
C LEU A 65 6.42 -48.13 3.35
N LYS A 66 6.08 -47.12 4.13
CA LYS A 66 6.08 -47.15 5.61
C LYS A 66 4.68 -46.81 6.08
N VAL A 67 4.11 -47.66 6.92
CA VAL A 67 2.81 -47.41 7.54
C VAL A 67 2.99 -47.35 9.06
N SER A 68 2.44 -46.32 9.68
CA SER A 68 2.48 -46.10 11.11
C SER A 68 1.12 -45.68 11.68
N TYR A 69 0.82 -46.23 12.85
CA TYR A 69 -0.36 -45.90 13.63
C TYR A 69 -0.03 -45.91 15.12
N ILE A 70 -0.64 -44.96 15.87
CA ILE A 70 -0.35 -44.81 17.30
C ILE A 70 -0.70 -46.11 18.05
N GLY A 71 0.24 -46.63 18.80
CA GLY A 71 0.07 -47.89 19.56
C GLY A 71 0.35 -49.16 18.75
N TYR A 72 0.90 -49.05 17.54
CA TYR A 72 1.27 -50.18 16.70
C TYR A 72 2.70 -50.12 16.23
N LYS A 73 3.32 -51.29 15.96
CA LYS A 73 4.64 -51.37 15.35
C LYS A 73 4.62 -50.78 13.93
N ILE A 74 5.64 -49.98 13.62
CA ILE A 74 5.83 -49.45 12.29
C ILE A 74 6.03 -50.61 11.30
N TRP A 75 5.19 -50.67 10.26
CA TRP A 75 5.37 -51.60 9.18
C TRP A 75 6.07 -50.90 8.01
N GLN A 76 7.03 -51.57 7.39
CA GLN A 76 7.82 -51.06 6.29
C GLN A 76 8.16 -52.13 5.27
N GLN A 77 7.98 -51.83 4.00
CA GLN A 77 8.28 -52.73 2.89
C GLN A 77 8.85 -51.99 1.70
N LYS A 78 9.79 -52.65 0.99
CA LYS A 78 10.25 -52.14 -0.33
C LYS A 78 9.22 -52.48 -1.39
N ILE A 79 8.78 -51.53 -2.17
CA ILE A 79 7.77 -51.64 -3.21
C ILE A 79 8.34 -51.23 -4.57
N GLN A 80 7.77 -51.70 -5.66
CA GLN A 80 8.08 -51.25 -7.02
C GLN A 80 7.29 -49.98 -7.34
N ASN A 81 7.82 -49.10 -8.16
CA ASN A 81 7.13 -47.92 -8.63
C ASN A 81 6.18 -48.26 -9.79
N LYS A 82 5.06 -48.88 -9.45
CA LYS A 82 3.98 -49.24 -10.38
C LYS A 82 2.65 -49.26 -9.63
N ASP A 83 1.56 -49.21 -10.37
CA ASP A 83 0.23 -49.36 -9.78
C ASP A 83 0.13 -50.72 -9.07
N GLN A 84 -0.19 -50.67 -7.76
CA GLN A 84 -0.31 -51.87 -6.94
C GLN A 84 -1.21 -51.64 -5.75
N GLN A 85 -1.77 -52.75 -5.27
CA GLN A 85 -2.61 -52.77 -4.07
C GLN A 85 -1.93 -53.62 -2.99
N LEU A 86 -1.82 -53.06 -1.78
CA LEU A 86 -1.11 -53.65 -0.65
C LEU A 86 -1.97 -53.58 0.61
N ASN A 87 -2.33 -54.74 1.17
CA ASN A 87 -2.97 -54.79 2.48
C ASN A 87 -1.91 -54.88 3.55
N VAL A 88 -1.99 -54.00 4.52
CA VAL A 88 -1.02 -53.84 5.60
C VAL A 88 -1.65 -54.22 6.92
N GLU A 89 -1.07 -55.18 7.59
CA GLU A 89 -1.45 -55.61 8.92
C GLU A 89 -0.44 -55.06 9.95
N LEU A 90 -0.93 -54.30 10.93
CA LEU A 90 -0.12 -53.71 11.98
C LEU A 90 -0.26 -54.49 13.30
N SER A 91 0.85 -54.82 13.91
CA SER A 91 0.87 -55.49 15.21
C SER A 91 0.89 -54.47 16.35
N PRO A 92 0.13 -54.60 17.41
CA PRO A 92 0.17 -53.73 18.57
C PRO A 92 1.59 -53.62 19.17
N SER A 93 1.99 -52.44 19.59
CA SER A 93 3.27 -52.17 20.26
C SER A 93 3.04 -51.56 21.61
N SER A 94 3.67 -52.15 22.65
CA SER A 94 3.68 -51.62 23.99
C SER A 94 4.91 -50.73 24.26
N GLU A 95 5.53 -50.14 23.24
CA GLU A 95 6.62 -49.19 23.45
C GLU A 95 6.11 -47.94 24.12
N GLU A 96 6.74 -47.57 25.25
CA GLU A 96 6.63 -46.26 25.88
C GLU A 96 6.99 -45.18 24.82
N LEU A 97 6.10 -44.26 24.63
CA LEU A 97 6.36 -43.10 23.77
C LEU A 97 7.60 -42.39 24.29
N LYS A 98 8.70 -42.46 23.57
CA LYS A 98 9.81 -41.52 23.77
C LYS A 98 9.22 -40.11 23.66
N GLU A 99 9.58 -39.28 24.61
CA GLU A 99 9.24 -37.84 24.59
C GLU A 99 9.46 -37.31 23.19
N VAL A 100 8.36 -36.96 22.52
CA VAL A 100 8.41 -36.30 21.21
C VAL A 100 8.85 -34.87 21.53
N LEU A 101 10.12 -34.58 21.36
CA LEU A 101 10.59 -33.22 21.21
C LEU A 101 9.81 -32.66 19.97
N VAL A 102 8.76 -31.92 20.26
CA VAL A 102 8.06 -31.12 19.25
C VAL A 102 8.99 -29.95 18.97
N GLU A 103 9.90 -30.13 18.03
CA GLU A 103 10.55 -28.98 17.42
C GLU A 103 9.44 -28.17 16.80
N SER A 104 9.16 -27.01 17.36
CA SER A 104 8.15 -26.10 16.83
C SER A 104 8.59 -25.75 15.41
N LYS A 105 7.80 -26.15 14.42
CA LYS A 105 8.09 -25.79 13.03
C LYS A 105 8.12 -24.26 12.92
N ILE A 106 9.18 -23.73 12.35
CA ILE A 106 9.38 -22.29 12.13
C ILE A 106 8.17 -21.69 11.42
N ILE A 107 7.66 -22.42 10.40
CA ILE A 107 6.44 -22.09 9.66
C ILE A 107 5.61 -23.36 9.56
N GLU A 108 4.36 -23.30 9.99
CA GLU A 108 3.41 -24.40 9.87
C GLU A 108 2.22 -24.01 9.00
N GLN A 109 1.86 -24.87 8.05
CA GLN A 109 0.65 -24.69 7.25
C GLN A 109 -0.49 -25.56 7.76
N ARG A 110 -1.64 -24.93 8.07
CA ARG A 110 -2.88 -25.64 8.44
C ARG A 110 -4.01 -25.16 7.52
N GLY A 111 -4.34 -25.95 6.51
CA GLY A 111 -5.29 -25.51 5.47
C GLY A 111 -4.77 -24.29 4.71
N ASP A 112 -5.57 -23.24 4.67
CA ASP A 112 -5.22 -21.95 4.05
C ASP A 112 -4.56 -20.96 5.05
N THR A 113 -4.11 -21.44 6.21
CA THR A 113 -3.43 -20.63 7.23
C THR A 113 -1.96 -21.03 7.34
N LEU A 114 -1.07 -20.04 7.21
CA LEU A 114 0.33 -20.17 7.54
C LEU A 114 0.58 -19.56 8.91
N ASN A 115 1.12 -20.36 9.84
CA ASN A 115 1.48 -19.92 11.18
C ASN A 115 2.99 -19.76 11.26
N TYR A 116 3.44 -18.54 11.54
CA TYR A 116 4.85 -18.21 11.77
C TYR A 116 5.09 -18.11 13.27
N SER A 117 6.00 -18.92 13.81
CA SER A 117 6.41 -18.81 15.21
C SER A 117 7.25 -17.55 15.40
N VAL A 118 6.80 -16.61 16.24
CA VAL A 118 7.52 -15.35 16.48
C VAL A 118 8.89 -15.60 17.06
N SER A 119 9.03 -16.56 17.99
CA SER A 119 10.31 -16.90 18.62
C SER A 119 11.38 -17.41 17.65
N ALA A 120 10.98 -17.92 16.47
CA ALA A 120 11.92 -18.42 15.47
C ALA A 120 12.49 -17.32 14.55
N PHE A 121 11.88 -16.12 14.55
CA PHE A 121 12.30 -14.98 13.73
C PHE A 121 12.75 -13.78 14.56
N LYS A 122 12.49 -13.81 15.89
CA LYS A 122 12.84 -12.72 16.81
C LYS A 122 14.31 -12.85 17.22
N ASP A 123 15.06 -11.75 17.16
CA ASP A 123 16.35 -11.60 17.83
C ASP A 123 16.30 -10.54 18.96
N GLN A 124 17.44 -10.26 19.59
CA GLN A 124 17.53 -9.38 20.77
C GLN A 124 17.13 -7.93 20.46
N LYS A 125 17.38 -7.44 19.23
CA LYS A 125 17.03 -6.08 18.82
C LYS A 125 15.53 -5.87 18.61
N ASP A 126 14.77 -6.96 18.37
CA ASP A 126 13.38 -6.89 17.99
C ASP A 126 12.50 -6.59 19.20
N ARG A 127 12.05 -5.37 19.31
CA ARG A 127 11.23 -4.91 20.43
C ARG A 127 9.74 -4.94 20.12
N VAL A 128 9.37 -4.73 18.87
CA VAL A 128 7.98 -4.67 18.42
C VAL A 128 7.71 -5.68 17.31
N ILE A 129 6.45 -6.04 17.12
CA ILE A 129 6.10 -7.07 16.13
C ILE A 129 6.47 -6.67 14.69
N ALA A 130 6.53 -5.37 14.38
CA ALA A 130 6.98 -4.88 13.06
C ALA A 130 8.41 -5.35 12.73
N ASP A 131 9.32 -5.41 13.73
CA ASP A 131 10.70 -5.82 13.52
C ASP A 131 10.78 -7.30 13.12
N VAL A 132 9.96 -8.12 13.74
CA VAL A 132 9.89 -9.56 13.46
C VAL A 132 9.21 -9.85 12.12
N LEU A 133 8.13 -9.11 11.78
CA LEU A 133 7.41 -9.27 10.53
C LEU A 133 8.29 -9.05 9.30
N LYS A 134 9.23 -8.10 9.34
CA LYS A 134 10.18 -7.83 8.26
C LYS A 134 11.05 -9.05 7.91
N LYS A 135 11.30 -9.92 8.89
CA LYS A 135 12.14 -11.12 8.74
C LYS A 135 11.36 -12.33 8.24
N MET A 136 10.02 -12.29 8.28
CA MET A 136 9.17 -13.42 7.90
C MET A 136 9.08 -13.54 6.38
N PRO A 137 9.45 -14.69 5.78
CA PRO A 137 9.46 -14.84 4.32
C PRO A 137 8.08 -14.65 3.70
N GLY A 138 8.02 -13.91 2.60
CA GLY A 138 6.79 -13.57 1.91
C GLY A 138 6.03 -12.36 2.46
N ILE A 139 6.43 -11.84 3.62
CA ILE A 139 5.91 -10.59 4.19
C ILE A 139 6.85 -9.44 3.82
N GLU A 140 6.30 -8.30 3.48
CA GLU A 140 6.99 -7.07 3.13
C GLU A 140 6.29 -5.91 3.84
N ILE A 141 7.02 -5.06 4.55
CA ILE A 141 6.51 -3.82 5.13
C ILE A 141 7.12 -2.66 4.35
N LEU A 142 6.27 -1.91 3.64
CA LEU A 142 6.72 -0.74 2.89
C LEU A 142 7.09 0.43 3.84
N PRO A 143 7.91 1.39 3.41
CA PRO A 143 8.31 2.54 4.23
C PRO A 143 7.14 3.34 4.81
N GLY A 144 5.97 3.34 4.14
CA GLY A 144 4.73 3.94 4.65
C GLY A 144 3.99 3.09 5.69
N GLY A 145 4.48 1.89 6.05
CA GLY A 145 3.86 0.97 7.01
C GLY A 145 2.89 -0.04 6.40
N GLN A 146 2.62 0.00 5.10
CA GLN A 146 1.73 -0.97 4.44
C GLN A 146 2.35 -2.36 4.43
N ILE A 147 1.60 -3.35 4.92
CA ILE A 147 2.00 -4.75 4.87
C ILE A 147 1.51 -5.39 3.58
N LYS A 148 2.42 -6.10 2.90
CA LYS A 148 2.12 -6.95 1.76
C LYS A 148 2.46 -8.40 2.07
N TYR A 149 1.69 -9.30 1.52
CA TYR A 149 2.01 -10.72 1.49
C TYR A 149 2.13 -11.18 0.05
N GLN A 150 3.31 -11.71 -0.32
CA GLN A 150 3.66 -12.10 -1.70
C GLN A 150 3.42 -10.99 -2.74
N GLY A 151 3.73 -9.75 -2.37
CA GLY A 151 3.59 -8.55 -3.22
C GLY A 151 2.19 -7.94 -3.27
N GLU A 152 1.17 -8.58 -2.66
CA GLU A 152 -0.19 -8.06 -2.58
C GLU A 152 -0.47 -7.48 -1.18
N PRO A 153 -1.11 -6.30 -1.07
CA PRO A 153 -1.53 -5.76 0.22
C PRO A 153 -2.46 -6.73 0.95
N ILE A 154 -2.25 -6.88 2.26
CA ILE A 154 -3.20 -7.62 3.11
C ILE A 154 -4.55 -6.89 3.16
N GLN A 155 -5.65 -7.67 3.26
CA GLN A 155 -6.98 -7.05 3.29
C GLN A 155 -7.47 -6.72 4.70
N LYS A 156 -7.04 -7.49 5.72
CA LYS A 156 -7.40 -7.29 7.13
C LYS A 156 -6.21 -7.58 8.03
N TYR A 157 -6.18 -6.85 9.15
CA TYR A 157 -5.23 -7.03 10.23
C TYR A 157 -6.00 -7.27 11.53
N TYR A 158 -5.87 -8.46 12.07
CA TYR A 158 -6.54 -8.88 13.29
C TYR A 158 -5.57 -8.96 14.47
N ILE A 159 -6.07 -8.68 15.65
CA ILE A 159 -5.43 -9.00 16.94
C ILE A 159 -6.41 -9.89 17.68
N GLU A 160 -6.02 -11.15 17.95
CA GLU A 160 -6.90 -12.17 18.55
C GLU A 160 -8.22 -12.33 17.78
N GLY A 161 -8.16 -12.22 16.45
CA GLY A 161 -9.31 -12.37 15.56
C GLY A 161 -10.27 -11.16 15.51
N LEU A 162 -9.90 -10.02 16.12
CA LEU A 162 -10.67 -8.77 16.09
C LEU A 162 -9.94 -7.69 15.28
N ASP A 163 -10.66 -6.97 14.44
CA ASP A 163 -10.16 -5.86 13.64
C ASP A 163 -10.47 -4.53 14.34
N LEU A 164 -9.58 -4.11 15.25
CA LEU A 164 -9.71 -2.85 16.00
C LEU A 164 -9.44 -1.63 15.11
N LEU A 165 -8.43 -1.72 14.23
CA LEU A 165 -7.79 -0.56 13.62
C LEU A 165 -8.28 -0.25 12.20
N GLU A 166 -9.02 -1.18 11.57
CA GLU A 166 -9.64 -0.98 10.24
C GLU A 166 -8.66 -0.42 9.19
N GLY A 167 -7.46 -1.00 9.11
CA GLY A 167 -6.42 -0.58 8.16
C GLY A 167 -5.30 0.29 8.75
N ARG A 168 -5.47 0.90 9.93
CA ARG A 168 -4.42 1.70 10.60
C ARG A 168 -3.46 0.83 11.41
N TYR A 169 -3.14 -0.34 10.92
CA TYR A 169 -2.39 -1.37 11.67
C TYR A 169 -0.92 -1.02 11.95
N SER A 170 -0.36 0.00 11.32
CA SER A 170 0.98 0.50 11.68
C SER A 170 1.06 0.88 13.16
N LEU A 171 -0.01 1.46 13.71
CA LEU A 171 -0.09 1.81 15.12
C LEU A 171 0.06 0.58 16.03
N ALA A 172 -0.52 -0.58 15.67
CA ALA A 172 -0.34 -1.82 16.41
C ALA A 172 1.06 -2.41 16.19
N ASN A 173 1.49 -2.51 14.93
CA ASN A 173 2.77 -3.11 14.58
C ASN A 173 3.96 -2.46 15.28
N ASN A 174 3.96 -1.13 15.38
CA ASN A 174 5.05 -0.36 15.95
C ASN A 174 5.00 -0.26 17.49
N ASN A 175 3.95 -0.82 18.12
CA ASN A 175 3.75 -0.67 19.58
C ASN A 175 3.48 -1.97 20.33
N ILE A 176 2.99 -3.04 19.68
CA ILE A 176 2.85 -4.37 20.32
C ILE A 176 4.24 -4.95 20.53
N ALA A 177 4.57 -5.26 21.80
CA ALA A 177 5.82 -5.90 22.11
C ALA A 177 5.93 -7.28 21.43
N ALA A 178 7.07 -7.57 20.79
CA ALA A 178 7.31 -8.86 20.15
C ALA A 178 7.20 -10.01 21.15
N ASP A 179 7.55 -9.76 22.41
CA ASP A 179 7.46 -10.71 23.50
C ASP A 179 6.03 -11.10 23.89
N ASP A 180 5.04 -10.27 23.62
CA ASP A 180 3.63 -10.58 23.90
C ASP A 180 3.00 -11.45 22.81
N VAL A 181 3.67 -11.62 21.66
CA VAL A 181 3.15 -12.36 20.52
C VAL A 181 3.68 -13.79 20.50
N SER A 182 2.79 -14.76 20.34
CA SER A 182 3.15 -16.17 20.18
C SER A 182 3.39 -16.56 18.72
N GLU A 183 2.46 -16.18 17.84
CA GLU A 183 2.51 -16.50 16.42
C GLU A 183 1.85 -15.42 15.56
N VAL A 184 2.30 -15.34 14.32
CA VAL A 184 1.66 -14.56 13.27
C VAL A 184 0.99 -15.51 12.28
N GLN A 185 -0.30 -15.34 12.09
CA GLN A 185 -1.09 -16.15 11.17
C GLN A 185 -1.36 -15.40 9.88
N ILE A 186 -0.98 -15.96 8.76
CA ILE A 186 -1.38 -15.48 7.44
C ILE A 186 -2.56 -16.35 6.98
N LEU A 187 -3.74 -15.74 6.95
CA LEU A 187 -4.98 -16.34 6.48
C LEU A 187 -5.07 -16.12 4.97
N GLU A 188 -4.60 -17.09 4.19
CA GLU A 188 -4.65 -17.01 2.74
C GLU A 188 -6.06 -17.23 2.23
N ASN A 189 -6.42 -16.56 1.13
CA ASN A 189 -7.77 -16.66 0.54
C ASN A 189 -8.90 -16.37 1.55
N HIS A 190 -8.60 -15.56 2.56
CA HIS A 190 -9.53 -15.31 3.66
C HIS A 190 -10.74 -14.48 3.21
N GLN A 191 -11.96 -15.00 3.46
CA GLN A 191 -13.20 -14.25 3.28
C GLN A 191 -13.59 -13.59 4.62
N PRO A 192 -13.42 -12.25 4.79
CA PRO A 192 -13.69 -11.59 6.06
C PRO A 192 -15.17 -11.59 6.44
N ILE A 193 -16.07 -11.70 5.46
CA ILE A 193 -17.52 -11.69 5.67
C ILE A 193 -18.02 -13.11 5.74
N LYS A 194 -18.33 -13.61 6.94
CA LYS A 194 -18.65 -15.01 7.21
C LYS A 194 -19.77 -15.58 6.32
N ILE A 195 -20.83 -14.83 6.07
CA ILE A 195 -21.95 -15.28 5.24
C ILE A 195 -21.57 -15.45 3.75
N LEU A 196 -20.45 -14.86 3.31
CA LEU A 196 -19.93 -14.98 1.94
C LEU A 196 -18.92 -16.12 1.76
N ASP A 197 -18.42 -16.71 2.84
CA ASP A 197 -17.31 -17.67 2.82
C ASP A 197 -17.52 -18.85 1.83
N SER A 198 -18.73 -19.37 1.71
CA SER A 198 -19.05 -20.43 0.75
C SER A 198 -19.52 -19.93 -0.64
N LEU A 199 -19.72 -18.62 -0.80
CA LEU A 199 -20.30 -18.02 -2.01
C LEU A 199 -19.29 -17.22 -2.81
N GLU A 200 -18.39 -16.51 -2.15
CA GLU A 200 -17.39 -15.64 -2.76
C GLU A 200 -15.99 -15.99 -2.25
N PHE A 201 -15.11 -16.29 -3.17
CA PHE A 201 -13.71 -16.52 -2.87
C PHE A 201 -12.99 -15.18 -2.71
N SER A 202 -12.14 -15.07 -1.68
CA SER A 202 -11.18 -13.97 -1.54
C SER A 202 -9.84 -14.36 -2.15
N GLU A 203 -9.20 -13.43 -2.83
CA GLU A 203 -7.87 -13.63 -3.45
C GLU A 203 -6.75 -13.08 -2.59
N ARG A 204 -7.09 -12.41 -1.49
CA ARG A 204 -6.16 -11.70 -0.63
C ARG A 204 -5.98 -12.38 0.71
N ALA A 205 -4.80 -12.21 1.26
CA ALA A 205 -4.50 -12.67 2.60
C ALA A 205 -4.94 -11.66 3.66
N SER A 206 -5.22 -12.17 4.84
CA SER A 206 -5.34 -11.38 6.08
C SER A 206 -4.27 -11.82 7.06
N LEU A 207 -3.86 -10.92 7.93
CA LEU A 207 -2.88 -11.18 8.98
C LEU A 207 -3.59 -11.19 10.34
N ASN A 208 -3.25 -12.14 11.22
CA ASN A 208 -3.76 -12.20 12.59
C ASN A 208 -2.61 -12.37 13.57
N ILE A 209 -2.52 -11.46 14.53
CA ILE A 209 -1.57 -11.51 15.64
C ILE A 209 -2.18 -12.34 16.77
N ARG A 210 -1.50 -13.40 17.18
CA ARG A 210 -1.88 -14.22 18.33
C ARG A 210 -1.02 -13.87 19.53
N LEU A 211 -1.66 -13.44 20.58
CA LEU A 211 -0.98 -13.08 21.83
C LEU A 211 -0.73 -14.29 22.71
N LYS A 212 0.26 -14.20 23.59
CA LYS A 212 0.59 -15.29 24.56
C LYS A 212 -0.45 -15.44 25.66
N LYS A 213 -1.21 -14.37 25.97
CA LYS A 213 -2.20 -14.32 27.07
C LYS A 213 -3.58 -13.91 26.54
N ASP A 214 -4.64 -14.46 27.12
CA ASP A 214 -6.04 -14.13 26.80
C ASP A 214 -6.43 -12.68 27.14
N VAL A 215 -5.77 -12.09 28.15
CA VAL A 215 -5.87 -10.69 28.53
C VAL A 215 -4.46 -10.13 28.53
N THR A 216 -4.23 -9.21 27.64
CA THR A 216 -2.95 -8.53 27.52
C THR A 216 -3.14 -7.06 27.80
N VAL A 217 -2.51 -6.58 28.88
CA VAL A 217 -2.30 -5.15 29.12
C VAL A 217 -0.82 -4.95 28.80
N SER A 218 -0.55 -4.11 27.83
CA SER A 218 0.80 -3.86 27.33
C SER A 218 0.89 -2.39 26.93
N GLY A 219 2.08 -1.89 26.81
CA GLY A 219 2.27 -0.54 26.36
C GLY A 219 3.71 -0.10 26.44
N SER A 220 3.92 1.12 25.95
CA SER A 220 5.21 1.78 26.02
C SER A 220 5.07 3.24 26.42
N ALA A 221 6.01 3.73 27.19
CA ALA A 221 6.22 5.16 27.41
C ALA A 221 7.69 5.49 27.11
N GLU A 222 7.94 6.56 26.40
CA GLU A 222 9.30 7.01 26.03
C GLU A 222 9.43 8.51 26.17
N LEU A 223 10.51 8.93 26.80
CA LEU A 223 10.90 10.34 26.88
C LEU A 223 12.35 10.45 26.42
N GLY A 224 12.62 11.42 25.56
CA GLY A 224 13.95 11.67 25.02
C GLY A 224 14.27 13.16 25.02
N SER A 225 15.56 13.47 25.18
CA SER A 225 16.12 14.82 25.03
C SER A 225 17.48 14.75 24.37
N GLY A 226 17.80 15.77 23.59
CA GLY A 226 19.06 15.83 22.84
C GLY A 226 19.53 17.24 22.58
N PHE A 227 20.69 17.35 21.97
CA PHE A 227 21.35 18.65 21.72
C PHE A 227 21.77 18.75 20.25
N SER A 228 21.99 20.01 19.86
CA SER A 228 22.58 20.47 18.61
C SER A 228 21.78 20.07 17.35
N PRO A 229 20.54 20.56 17.22
CA PRO A 229 19.78 21.52 18.07
C PRO A 229 19.17 20.88 19.31
N LEU A 230 18.40 21.65 20.12
CA LEU A 230 17.61 21.07 21.22
C LEU A 230 16.55 20.11 20.66
N LEU A 231 16.71 18.85 20.95
CA LEU A 231 15.78 17.78 20.56
C LEU A 231 14.92 17.33 21.74
N TRP A 232 13.71 16.92 21.44
CA TRP A 232 12.83 16.28 22.40
C TRP A 232 11.92 15.26 21.73
N LYS A 233 11.55 14.23 22.49
CA LYS A 233 10.63 13.16 22.09
C LYS A 233 9.81 12.72 23.28
N ALA A 234 8.51 12.57 23.11
CA ALA A 234 7.59 12.02 24.11
C ALA A 234 6.63 11.07 23.43
N LYS A 235 6.48 9.87 23.98
CA LYS A 235 5.55 8.85 23.49
C LYS A 235 4.94 8.12 24.67
N ALA A 236 3.62 7.86 24.62
CA ALA A 236 2.91 6.99 25.55
C ALA A 236 1.84 6.24 24.76
N THR A 237 1.87 4.91 24.82
CA THR A 237 0.95 4.05 24.05
C THR A 237 0.47 2.89 24.93
N PRO A 238 -0.49 3.13 25.87
CA PRO A 238 -1.15 2.05 26.58
C PRO A 238 -2.10 1.27 25.67
N MET A 239 -2.11 -0.05 25.84
CA MET A 239 -2.92 -0.98 25.06
C MET A 239 -3.60 -2.00 25.94
N LEU A 240 -4.81 -2.38 25.57
CA LEU A 240 -5.60 -3.43 26.21
C LEU A 240 -6.18 -4.37 25.15
N PHE A 241 -5.92 -5.64 25.25
CA PHE A 241 -6.48 -6.66 24.38
C PHE A 241 -7.17 -7.74 25.20
N THR A 242 -8.47 -7.89 24.96
CA THR A 242 -9.30 -8.98 25.51
C THR A 242 -10.19 -9.52 24.40
N LYS A 243 -10.87 -10.65 24.64
CA LYS A 243 -11.84 -11.22 23.68
C LYS A 243 -13.09 -10.34 23.46
N LYS A 244 -13.34 -9.32 24.31
CA LYS A 244 -14.52 -8.45 24.23
C LYS A 244 -14.17 -6.99 24.00
N ASN A 245 -13.08 -6.52 24.57
CA ASN A 245 -12.67 -5.13 24.52
C ASN A 245 -11.24 -5.05 24.04
N GLN A 246 -10.98 -4.18 23.09
CA GLN A 246 -9.62 -3.83 22.68
C GLN A 246 -9.50 -2.31 22.66
N ALA A 247 -8.36 -1.81 23.10
CA ALA A 247 -8.06 -0.38 23.10
C ALA A 247 -6.58 -0.16 22.78
N ILE A 248 -6.32 0.86 21.97
CA ILE A 248 -4.99 1.44 21.78
C ILE A 248 -5.15 2.95 21.86
N VAL A 249 -4.53 3.54 22.87
CA VAL A 249 -4.48 5.00 23.01
C VAL A 249 -3.02 5.41 22.87
N THR A 250 -2.72 6.42 22.06
CA THR A 250 -1.36 6.91 21.91
C THR A 250 -1.31 8.43 21.93
N TYR A 251 -0.30 8.94 22.59
CA TYR A 251 0.20 10.28 22.40
C TYR A 251 1.66 10.20 21.99
N GLN A 252 2.00 10.85 20.90
CA GLN A 252 3.37 10.91 20.39
C GLN A 252 3.67 12.33 19.96
N ALA A 253 4.82 12.83 20.36
CA ALA A 253 5.25 14.16 19.99
C ALA A 253 6.77 14.24 19.92
N ASN A 254 7.29 14.97 18.93
CA ASN A 254 8.73 15.12 18.75
C ASN A 254 9.09 16.29 17.82
N ASN A 255 10.37 16.66 17.87
CA ASN A 255 11.03 17.52 16.89
C ASN A 255 12.27 16.86 16.30
N THR A 256 12.31 15.52 16.28
CA THR A 256 13.47 14.74 15.88
C THR A 256 13.51 14.39 14.39
N GLY A 257 12.59 14.90 13.59
CA GLY A 257 12.46 14.56 12.18
C GLY A 257 11.61 13.30 11.91
N SER A 258 10.97 12.75 12.93
CA SER A 258 10.08 11.61 12.77
C SER A 258 8.64 12.06 12.53
N ASP A 259 8.05 11.65 11.40
CA ASP A 259 6.64 11.91 11.09
C ASP A 259 5.76 10.81 11.68
N VAL A 260 5.25 11.05 12.88
CA VAL A 260 4.36 10.12 13.59
C VAL A 260 2.98 9.99 12.93
N SER A 261 2.59 10.88 12.02
CA SER A 261 1.31 10.80 11.31
C SER A 261 1.21 9.56 10.41
N ARG A 262 2.33 8.99 10.00
CA ARG A 262 2.38 7.74 9.21
C ARG A 262 1.81 6.53 9.97
N GLU A 263 1.83 6.54 11.31
CA GLU A 263 1.24 5.45 12.09
C GLU A 263 -0.28 5.34 11.97
N ILE A 264 -0.95 6.42 11.57
CA ILE A 264 -2.41 6.46 11.38
C ILE A 264 -2.85 6.34 9.92
N ASN A 265 -1.93 6.05 8.99
CA ASN A 265 -2.26 5.78 7.60
C ASN A 265 -3.24 4.61 7.49
N ASP A 266 -4.31 4.81 6.72
CA ASP A 266 -5.34 3.79 6.50
C ASP A 266 -5.02 2.99 5.22
N PHE A 267 -4.66 1.73 5.40
CA PHE A 267 -4.39 0.78 4.31
C PHE A 267 -5.56 -0.16 4.06
N SER A 268 -6.76 0.18 4.54
CA SER A 268 -7.93 -0.65 4.33
C SER A 268 -8.22 -0.81 2.84
N ILE A 269 -8.48 -2.06 2.46
CA ILE A 269 -9.00 -2.37 1.14
C ILE A 269 -10.52 -2.32 1.26
N ALA A 270 -11.15 -1.58 0.35
CA ALA A 270 -12.58 -1.31 0.41
C ALA A 270 -13.42 -2.58 0.60
N ASP A 271 -13.96 -2.76 1.80
CA ASP A 271 -14.92 -3.82 2.13
C ASP A 271 -16.25 -3.65 1.36
N PHE A 272 -16.48 -2.46 0.80
CA PHE A 272 -17.73 -2.04 0.18
C PHE A 272 -17.76 -2.29 -1.33
N GLY A 273 -16.69 -2.88 -1.90
CA GLY A 273 -16.55 -3.07 -3.34
C GLY A 273 -15.76 -1.94 -4.00
N ARG A 274 -15.96 -1.71 -5.29
CA ARG A 274 -15.27 -0.63 -6.02
C ARG A 274 -15.73 0.72 -5.48
N GLU A 275 -14.85 1.43 -4.77
CA GLU A 275 -15.13 2.81 -4.37
C GLU A 275 -15.09 3.70 -5.61
N GLU A 276 -16.23 4.28 -5.96
CA GLU A 276 -16.34 5.20 -7.09
C GLU A 276 -15.90 6.61 -6.71
N PHE A 277 -15.97 6.95 -5.41
CA PHE A 277 -15.70 8.30 -4.94
C PHE A 277 -14.45 8.33 -4.08
N ASN A 278 -13.40 8.96 -4.59
CA ASN A 278 -12.25 9.34 -3.79
C ASN A 278 -12.60 10.61 -2.98
N ILE A 279 -12.49 10.50 -1.66
CA ILE A 279 -12.76 11.59 -0.72
C ILE A 279 -11.50 12.10 -0.04
N SER A 280 -10.32 11.78 -0.55
CA SER A 280 -9.07 12.35 -0.05
C SER A 280 -9.11 13.88 -0.13
N LYS A 281 -8.40 14.54 0.78
CA LYS A 281 -8.20 15.98 0.74
C LYS A 281 -7.77 16.41 -0.66
N LYS A 282 -8.40 17.47 -1.18
CA LYS A 282 -8.11 18.03 -2.49
C LYS A 282 -7.54 19.42 -2.35
N ASP A 283 -6.31 19.56 -2.80
CA ASP A 283 -5.61 20.82 -2.86
C ASP A 283 -5.82 21.45 -4.24
N TRP A 284 -6.64 22.51 -4.31
CA TRP A 284 -6.82 23.35 -5.48
C TRP A 284 -5.66 24.32 -5.63
N LEU A 285 -5.18 24.79 -4.49
CA LEU A 285 -4.13 25.78 -4.35
C LEU A 285 -2.97 25.19 -3.55
N SER A 286 -1.77 25.64 -3.84
CA SER A 286 -0.55 25.23 -3.14
C SER A 286 0.47 26.36 -3.14
N ILE A 287 1.38 26.36 -2.18
CA ILE A 287 2.64 27.08 -2.32
C ILE A 287 3.68 26.19 -2.99
N ARG A 288 4.72 26.79 -3.51
CA ARG A 288 5.85 26.03 -4.04
C ARG A 288 6.61 25.34 -2.91
N GLN A 289 6.72 24.02 -2.98
CA GLN A 289 7.39 23.18 -1.99
C GLN A 289 8.54 22.39 -2.61
N LEU A 290 9.51 22.04 -1.77
CA LEU A 290 10.55 21.09 -2.11
C LEU A 290 9.95 19.67 -2.06
N GLY A 291 10.30 18.80 -3.01
CA GLY A 291 9.87 17.40 -2.97
C GLY A 291 10.67 16.62 -1.91
N GLU A 292 10.11 15.57 -1.31
CA GLU A 292 10.76 14.79 -0.25
C GLU A 292 12.03 14.07 -0.75
N PRO A 293 13.16 14.11 0.01
CA PRO A 293 14.30 13.22 -0.23
C PRO A 293 13.93 11.73 -0.12
N PRO A 294 14.64 10.83 -0.81
CA PRO A 294 14.27 9.40 -0.86
C PRO A 294 14.80 8.55 0.31
N PHE A 295 15.36 9.16 1.35
CA PHE A 295 15.93 8.47 2.51
C PHE A 295 15.21 8.85 3.81
N SER A 296 15.71 8.37 4.95
CA SER A 296 15.03 8.48 6.23
C SER A 296 14.71 9.94 6.61
N GLN A 297 13.51 10.18 7.14
CA GLN A 297 13.00 11.51 7.42
C GLN A 297 13.79 12.23 8.52
N GLU A 298 14.34 11.49 9.46
CA GLU A 298 15.16 12.04 10.55
C GLU A 298 16.36 12.83 10.05
N ARG A 299 16.73 12.69 8.78
CA ARG A 299 17.85 13.41 8.19
C ARG A 299 17.49 14.78 7.63
N TRP A 300 16.23 14.98 7.23
CA TRP A 300 15.84 16.20 6.50
C TRP A 300 14.57 16.86 7.03
N LEU A 301 13.67 16.13 7.69
CA LEU A 301 12.41 16.71 8.14
C LEU A 301 12.61 17.57 9.39
N ASP A 302 12.48 18.88 9.23
CA ASP A 302 12.45 19.81 10.35
C ASP A 302 11.00 20.00 10.78
N ASN A 303 10.60 19.33 11.86
CA ASN A 303 9.24 19.25 12.31
C ASN A 303 9.09 19.54 13.82
N ASN A 304 7.85 19.84 14.21
CA ASN A 304 7.38 19.84 15.59
C ASN A 304 5.98 19.27 15.60
N VAL A 305 5.90 17.95 15.82
CA VAL A 305 4.68 17.16 15.61
C VAL A 305 4.10 16.67 16.92
N HIS A 306 2.76 16.71 16.99
CA HIS A 306 1.96 16.13 18.06
C HIS A 306 0.87 15.25 17.45
N LEU A 307 0.78 13.99 17.87
CA LEU A 307 -0.26 13.04 17.50
C LEU A 307 -0.96 12.54 18.76
N GLY A 308 -2.27 12.71 18.83
CA GLY A 308 -3.13 12.02 19.78
C GLY A 308 -4.04 11.07 19.04
N SER A 309 -4.12 9.80 19.44
CA SER A 309 -5.04 8.83 18.84
C SER A 309 -5.66 7.93 19.90
N ALA A 310 -6.97 7.69 19.79
CA ALA A 310 -7.72 6.79 20.63
C ALA A 310 -8.52 5.82 19.75
N ASN A 311 -8.25 4.54 19.92
CA ASN A 311 -8.88 3.47 19.16
C ASN A 311 -9.50 2.50 20.15
N TYR A 312 -10.79 2.27 20.05
CA TYR A 312 -11.54 1.42 20.96
C TYR A 312 -12.49 0.50 20.20
N LEU A 313 -12.51 -0.78 20.57
CA LEU A 313 -13.44 -1.78 20.08
C LEU A 313 -14.13 -2.43 21.28
N ILE A 314 -15.45 -2.50 21.24
CA ILE A 314 -16.26 -3.24 22.21
C ILE A 314 -17.21 -4.20 21.50
N ARG A 315 -17.22 -5.44 21.94
CA ARG A 315 -18.21 -6.45 21.55
C ARG A 315 -19.46 -6.31 22.42
N LEU A 316 -20.49 -5.66 21.88
CA LEU A 316 -21.76 -5.36 22.58
C LEU A 316 -22.57 -6.62 22.87
N LYS A 317 -22.72 -7.48 21.86
CA LYS A 317 -23.41 -8.76 21.92
C LYS A 317 -22.63 -9.78 21.10
N LYS A 318 -23.07 -11.04 21.12
CA LYS A 318 -22.45 -12.05 20.27
C LYS A 318 -22.43 -11.56 18.82
N ASP A 319 -21.22 -11.42 18.28
CA ASP A 319 -20.94 -11.02 16.89
C ASP A 319 -21.39 -9.59 16.49
N MET A 320 -21.56 -8.67 17.44
CA MET A 320 -21.81 -7.26 17.17
C MET A 320 -20.73 -6.40 17.84
N ASP A 321 -19.93 -5.77 17.01
CA ASP A 321 -18.80 -4.95 17.42
C ASP A 321 -19.10 -3.46 17.16
N LEU A 322 -18.76 -2.61 18.13
CA LEU A 322 -18.74 -1.15 17.99
C LEU A 322 -17.29 -0.70 18.08
N LYS A 323 -16.85 0.09 17.11
CA LYS A 323 -15.50 0.61 17.04
C LYS A 323 -15.53 2.13 16.93
N ALA A 324 -14.58 2.78 17.60
CA ALA A 324 -14.33 4.21 17.47
C ALA A 324 -12.82 4.44 17.30
N ASN A 325 -12.44 5.10 16.24
CA ASN A 325 -11.07 5.48 15.95
C ASN A 325 -11.03 6.99 15.76
N ILE A 326 -10.35 7.72 16.64
CA ILE A 326 -10.23 9.17 16.62
C ILE A 326 -8.74 9.51 16.68
N SER A 327 -8.28 10.36 15.79
CA SER A 327 -6.88 10.80 15.74
C SER A 327 -6.81 12.29 15.42
N TYR A 328 -5.94 13.00 16.11
CA TYR A 328 -5.62 14.40 15.86
C TYR A 328 -4.12 14.56 15.70
N VAL A 329 -3.73 15.22 14.62
CA VAL A 329 -2.33 15.56 14.30
C VAL A 329 -2.23 17.07 14.21
N ASN A 330 -1.24 17.62 14.91
CA ASN A 330 -0.75 18.98 14.71
C ASN A 330 0.74 18.90 14.38
N ASP A 331 1.14 19.45 13.24
CA ASP A 331 2.54 19.43 12.81
C ASP A 331 2.93 20.78 12.23
N ALA A 332 4.06 21.30 12.68
CA ALA A 332 4.71 22.46 12.12
C ALA A 332 6.03 22.02 11.49
N GLN A 333 6.17 22.23 10.18
CA GLN A 333 7.35 21.83 9.41
C GLN A 333 8.02 23.03 8.80
N LYS A 334 9.33 23.00 8.71
CA LYS A 334 10.13 23.99 8.00
C LYS A 334 10.85 23.33 6.82
N GLN A 335 10.83 24.00 5.67
CA GLN A 335 11.52 23.55 4.46
C GLN A 335 12.45 24.65 3.97
N ILE A 336 13.74 24.34 3.87
CA ILE A 336 14.75 25.26 3.32
C ILE A 336 15.57 24.51 2.27
N GLY A 337 15.75 25.15 1.13
CA GLY A 337 16.55 24.61 0.05
C GLY A 337 16.41 25.40 -1.23
N ASN A 338 16.97 24.89 -2.32
CA ASN A 338 16.80 25.51 -3.62
C ASN A 338 16.35 24.50 -4.66
N THR A 339 15.70 25.00 -5.70
CA THR A 339 15.34 24.24 -6.88
C THR A 339 15.80 24.96 -8.13
N GLN A 340 16.61 24.30 -8.94
CA GLN A 340 16.93 24.74 -10.28
C GLN A 340 16.11 23.91 -11.26
N THR A 341 15.24 24.59 -12.03
CA THR A 341 14.43 23.97 -13.08
C THR A 341 14.92 24.43 -14.43
N ARG A 342 15.28 23.49 -15.31
CA ARG A 342 15.57 23.75 -16.70
C ARG A 342 14.43 23.22 -17.54
N PHE A 343 13.69 24.11 -18.16
CA PHE A 343 12.63 23.77 -19.09
C PHE A 343 13.21 23.64 -20.51
N PHE A 344 12.84 22.56 -21.18
CA PHE A 344 13.16 22.34 -22.57
C PHE A 344 11.95 22.74 -23.42
N THR A 345 12.06 23.83 -24.13
CA THR A 345 11.03 24.26 -25.11
C THR A 345 11.51 23.87 -26.52
N PRO A 346 10.63 23.82 -27.52
CA PRO A 346 11.01 23.48 -28.88
C PRO A 346 12.08 24.41 -29.49
N THR A 347 12.17 25.65 -29.01
CA THR A 347 13.05 26.70 -29.56
C THR A 347 14.21 27.06 -28.65
N ASP A 348 14.09 26.86 -27.32
CA ASP A 348 15.08 27.37 -26.35
C ASP A 348 15.03 26.56 -25.05
N THR A 349 15.93 26.86 -24.12
CA THR A 349 15.92 26.37 -22.74
C THR A 349 15.72 27.54 -21.78
N ILE A 350 14.86 27.34 -20.78
CA ILE A 350 14.59 28.35 -19.76
C ILE A 350 15.06 27.81 -18.39
N ASP A 351 16.01 28.49 -17.79
CA ASP A 351 16.52 28.17 -16.45
C ASP A 351 15.87 29.03 -15.39
N LEU A 352 15.35 28.40 -14.35
CA LEU A 352 14.75 29.06 -13.19
C LEU A 352 15.43 28.54 -11.91
N LEU A 353 15.94 29.46 -11.10
CA LEU A 353 16.42 29.20 -9.74
C LEU A 353 15.40 29.71 -8.73
N GLU A 354 15.03 28.87 -7.78
CA GLU A 354 14.09 29.17 -6.69
C GLU A 354 14.75 28.82 -5.35
N ASN A 355 15.16 29.81 -4.56
CA ASN A 355 15.55 29.60 -3.16
C ASN A 355 14.30 29.64 -2.30
N THR A 356 14.00 28.53 -1.64
CA THR A 356 12.73 28.31 -0.94
C THR A 356 12.93 28.30 0.56
N ASN A 357 12.07 29.03 1.29
CA ASN A 357 11.95 28.97 2.73
C ASN A 357 10.48 28.94 3.11
N ASN A 358 9.97 27.78 3.52
CA ASN A 358 8.57 27.55 3.84
C ASN A 358 8.37 27.16 5.29
N ASP A 359 7.25 27.66 5.87
CA ASP A 359 6.67 27.19 7.12
C ASP A 359 5.31 26.55 6.79
N LEU A 360 5.16 25.26 7.09
CA LEU A 360 3.98 24.45 6.82
C LEU A 360 3.30 24.07 8.12
N PHE A 361 2.03 24.38 8.28
CA PHE A 361 1.25 24.06 9.47
C PHE A 361 0.10 23.12 9.07
N MET A 362 0.10 21.91 9.61
CA MET A 362 -0.90 20.89 9.36
C MET A 362 -1.70 20.63 10.63
N ASN A 363 -3.03 20.68 10.51
CA ASN A 363 -3.96 20.35 11.58
C ASN A 363 -5.01 19.40 11.03
N THR A 364 -4.96 18.15 11.45
CA THR A 364 -5.82 17.10 10.90
C THR A 364 -6.56 16.37 12.01
N LEU A 365 -7.88 16.38 11.94
CA LEU A 365 -8.76 15.54 12.75
C LEU A 365 -9.35 14.43 11.87
N GLN A 366 -9.19 13.18 12.27
CA GLN A 366 -9.80 12.03 11.61
C GLN A 366 -10.60 11.22 12.61
N SER A 367 -11.85 10.93 12.27
CA SER A 367 -12.75 10.16 13.12
C SER A 367 -13.52 9.13 12.32
N LYS A 368 -13.55 7.90 12.81
CA LYS A 368 -14.25 6.77 12.18
C LYS A 368 -15.03 6.01 13.25
N PHE A 369 -16.34 5.87 13.08
CA PHE A 369 -17.23 5.12 13.95
C PHE A 369 -17.85 3.98 13.17
N ILE A 370 -17.74 2.75 13.68
CA ILE A 370 -18.16 1.55 12.95
C ILE A 370 -19.02 0.69 13.84
N LEU A 371 -20.20 0.34 13.34
CA LEU A 371 -21.05 -0.70 13.88
C LEU A 371 -21.02 -1.89 12.93
N GLU A 372 -20.52 -3.04 13.40
CA GLU A 372 -20.39 -4.24 12.58
C GLU A 372 -21.04 -5.44 13.24
N ARG A 373 -21.82 -6.18 12.47
CA ARG A 373 -22.32 -7.51 12.80
C ARG A 373 -21.92 -8.48 11.71
N ASN A 374 -21.15 -9.51 12.06
CA ASN A 374 -20.59 -10.46 11.10
C ASN A 374 -20.86 -11.89 11.55
N THR A 375 -21.95 -12.47 11.04
CA THR A 375 -22.40 -13.83 11.35
C THR A 375 -22.57 -14.66 10.09
N ASN A 376 -22.79 -15.97 10.24
CA ASN A 376 -23.14 -16.83 9.11
C ASN A 376 -24.58 -16.59 8.61
N GLU A 377 -25.42 -15.87 9.39
CA GLU A 377 -26.81 -15.60 9.06
C GLU A 377 -27.03 -14.23 8.45
N ASN A 378 -26.24 -13.24 8.86
CA ASN A 378 -26.35 -11.89 8.32
C ASN A 378 -25.06 -11.10 8.53
N TYR A 379 -24.90 -10.08 7.72
CA TYR A 379 -23.83 -9.11 7.82
C TYR A 379 -24.41 -7.70 7.78
N LEU A 380 -23.97 -6.84 8.70
CA LEU A 380 -24.25 -5.42 8.72
C LEU A 380 -22.95 -4.70 9.06
N LYS A 381 -22.54 -3.76 8.26
CA LYS A 381 -21.47 -2.80 8.58
C LYS A 381 -21.97 -1.40 8.25
N ASN A 382 -21.99 -0.52 9.24
CA ASN A 382 -22.19 0.90 9.05
C ASN A 382 -20.94 1.64 9.54
N GLU A 383 -20.38 2.47 8.69
CA GLU A 383 -19.18 3.25 8.95
C GLU A 383 -19.50 4.72 8.72
N LEU A 384 -19.34 5.53 9.77
CA LEU A 384 -19.41 7.00 9.72
C LEU A 384 -18.00 7.54 9.84
N GLU A 385 -17.59 8.34 8.87
CA GLU A 385 -16.29 8.99 8.78
C GLU A 385 -16.47 10.50 8.78
N ILE A 386 -15.73 11.20 9.66
CA ILE A 386 -15.71 12.66 9.78
C ILE A 386 -14.27 13.10 9.88
N ASN A 387 -13.80 13.82 8.85
CA ASN A 387 -12.42 14.30 8.79
C ASN A 387 -12.42 15.81 8.57
N GLY A 388 -11.52 16.51 9.26
CA GLY A 388 -11.28 17.93 9.12
C GLY A 388 -9.79 18.22 8.97
N PHE A 389 -9.44 19.05 8.02
CA PHE A 389 -8.10 19.54 7.74
C PHE A 389 -8.12 21.05 7.79
N CYS A 390 -7.28 21.64 8.63
CA CYS A 390 -7.16 23.09 8.78
C CYS A 390 -5.70 23.49 8.60
N ASP A 391 -5.20 23.29 7.37
CA ASP A 391 -3.80 23.53 7.04
C ASP A 391 -3.58 24.98 6.63
N SER A 392 -2.42 25.52 6.95
CA SER A 392 -1.94 26.81 6.46
C SER A 392 -0.46 26.74 6.12
N GLN A 393 -0.02 27.50 5.14
CA GLN A 393 1.34 27.45 4.65
C GLN A 393 1.82 28.86 4.31
N ARG A 394 3.07 29.16 4.65
CA ARG A 394 3.74 30.39 4.28
C ARG A 394 5.02 30.04 3.56
N GLY A 395 5.27 30.66 2.43
CA GLY A 395 6.45 30.42 1.63
C GLY A 395 7.07 31.70 1.14
N ASN A 396 8.40 31.78 1.20
CA ASN A 396 9.19 32.82 0.57
C ASN A 396 10.10 32.18 -0.47
N ILE A 397 10.06 32.70 -1.67
CA ILE A 397 10.90 32.27 -2.79
C ILE A 397 11.73 33.45 -3.25
N ASP A 398 13.05 33.27 -3.32
CA ASP A 398 13.97 34.20 -3.93
C ASP A 398 14.47 33.60 -5.26
N THR A 399 14.15 34.29 -6.37
CA THR A 399 14.57 33.88 -7.71
C THR A 399 15.88 34.57 -8.16
N GLY A 400 16.49 35.37 -7.27
CA GLY A 400 17.61 36.24 -7.59
C GLY A 400 17.18 37.57 -8.23
N ASN A 401 16.05 37.59 -8.93
CA ASN A 401 15.48 38.79 -9.55
C ASN A 401 14.34 39.38 -8.72
N SER A 402 13.63 38.57 -7.96
CA SER A 402 12.51 39.01 -7.12
C SER A 402 12.33 38.08 -5.91
N GLN A 403 11.83 38.64 -4.82
CA GLN A 403 11.39 37.91 -3.65
C GLN A 403 9.87 37.79 -3.69
N ILE A 404 9.37 36.54 -3.66
CA ILE A 404 7.95 36.23 -3.77
C ILE A 404 7.49 35.60 -2.47
N SER A 405 6.52 36.25 -1.82
CA SER A 405 5.85 35.71 -0.63
C SER A 405 4.55 35.05 -1.04
N GLN A 406 4.28 33.90 -0.46
CA GLN A 406 3.04 33.12 -0.66
C GLN A 406 2.43 32.81 0.70
N GLU A 407 1.12 33.00 0.84
CA GLU A 407 0.37 32.60 2.02
C GLU A 407 -0.86 31.81 1.59
N LEU A 408 -1.00 30.59 2.08
CA LEU A 408 -2.08 29.66 1.75
C LEU A 408 -2.85 29.28 3.00
N SER A 409 -4.16 29.41 2.95
CA SER A 409 -5.12 28.81 3.84
C SER A 409 -5.86 27.70 3.09
N ASN A 410 -5.83 26.46 3.61
CA ASN A 410 -6.29 25.28 2.88
C ASN A 410 -7.19 24.36 3.73
N PRO A 411 -8.33 24.85 4.28
CA PRO A 411 -9.28 24.02 4.98
C PRO A 411 -10.01 23.06 4.04
N PHE A 412 -10.24 21.83 4.54
CA PHE A 412 -11.02 20.80 3.85
C PHE A 412 -11.77 19.96 4.86
N SER A 413 -13.03 19.65 4.61
CA SER A 413 -13.84 18.81 5.47
C SER A 413 -14.54 17.69 4.71
N VAL A 414 -14.76 16.57 5.40
CA VAL A 414 -15.42 15.36 4.86
C VAL A 414 -16.35 14.79 5.89
N ILE A 415 -17.58 14.50 5.48
CA ILE A 415 -18.51 13.65 6.22
C ILE A 415 -18.97 12.56 5.26
N ARG A 416 -18.80 11.29 5.64
CA ARG A 416 -19.19 10.14 4.81
C ARG A 416 -19.82 9.04 5.64
N ASN A 417 -20.89 8.45 5.14
CA ASN A 417 -21.48 7.25 5.70
C ASN A 417 -21.47 6.11 4.67
N LYS A 418 -20.95 4.96 5.08
CA LYS A 418 -20.98 3.73 4.30
C LYS A 418 -21.83 2.69 5.03
N LEU A 419 -22.78 2.11 4.34
CA LEU A 419 -23.62 1.03 4.84
C LEU A 419 -23.52 -0.18 3.91
N ARG A 420 -23.26 -1.34 4.49
CA ARG A 420 -23.36 -2.63 3.79
C ARG A 420 -24.21 -3.60 4.59
N PHE A 421 -25.19 -4.19 3.95
CA PHE A 421 -26.10 -5.13 4.55
C PHE A 421 -26.27 -6.37 3.66
N LEU A 422 -26.14 -7.56 4.27
CA LEU A 422 -26.38 -8.84 3.60
C LEU A 422 -27.29 -9.69 4.47
N LYS A 423 -28.32 -10.25 3.86
CA LYS A 423 -29.29 -11.13 4.53
C LYS A 423 -29.84 -12.20 3.60
N PRO A 424 -29.94 -13.46 4.04
CA PRO A 424 -30.62 -14.51 3.27
C PRO A 424 -32.11 -14.19 3.12
N LEU A 425 -32.61 -14.38 1.90
CA LEU A 425 -34.02 -14.35 1.58
C LEU A 425 -34.34 -15.63 0.77
N GLY A 426 -34.83 -16.65 1.44
CA GLY A 426 -35.01 -17.98 0.87
C GLY A 426 -33.63 -18.57 0.46
N LYS A 427 -33.48 -18.88 -0.83
CA LYS A 427 -32.25 -19.46 -1.40
C LYS A 427 -31.29 -18.40 -1.96
N GLN A 428 -31.55 -17.14 -1.73
CA GLN A 428 -30.77 -16.01 -2.25
C GLN A 428 -30.19 -15.21 -1.10
N LEU A 429 -29.01 -14.62 -1.29
CA LEU A 429 -28.42 -13.66 -0.37
C LEU A 429 -28.64 -12.26 -0.94
N VAL A 430 -29.50 -11.47 -0.30
CA VAL A 430 -29.77 -10.09 -0.69
C VAL A 430 -28.64 -9.22 -0.16
N THR A 431 -28.17 -8.30 -0.98
CA THR A 431 -27.12 -7.31 -0.65
C THR A 431 -27.68 -5.90 -0.89
N PHE A 432 -27.44 -5.01 0.07
CA PHE A 432 -27.65 -3.59 -0.08
C PHE A 432 -26.37 -2.86 0.32
N ARG A 433 -25.98 -1.86 -0.47
CA ARG A 433 -24.84 -0.97 -0.19
C ARG A 433 -25.26 0.47 -0.41
N SER A 434 -24.80 1.33 0.46
CA SER A 434 -24.95 2.79 0.34
C SER A 434 -23.64 3.45 0.72
N ASN A 435 -23.18 4.41 -0.07
CA ASN A 435 -22.02 5.26 0.19
C ASN A 435 -22.45 6.70 -0.10
N THR A 436 -22.67 7.48 0.94
CA THR A 436 -23.16 8.87 0.83
C THR A 436 -22.22 9.78 1.60
N GLY A 437 -21.87 10.90 1.02
CA GLY A 437 -21.00 11.86 1.68
C GLY A 437 -21.06 13.25 1.10
N TYR A 438 -20.42 14.15 1.83
CA TYR A 438 -20.27 15.57 1.51
C TYR A 438 -18.83 15.99 1.81
N THR A 439 -18.26 16.77 0.91
CA THR A 439 -16.94 17.38 1.08
C THR A 439 -17.02 18.88 0.79
N GLU A 440 -16.21 19.64 1.50
CA GLU A 440 -16.11 21.09 1.34
C GLU A 440 -14.65 21.53 1.43
N ALA A 441 -14.23 22.37 0.48
CA ALA A 441 -12.94 23.05 0.43
C ALA A 441 -13.18 24.55 0.31
N ASN A 442 -12.50 25.35 1.14
CA ASN A 442 -12.53 26.81 1.07
C ASN A 442 -11.09 27.31 1.19
N GLN A 443 -10.44 27.48 0.05
CA GLN A 443 -9.00 27.73 -0.04
C GLN A 443 -8.72 29.14 -0.52
N ASN A 444 -7.66 29.74 0.03
CA ASN A 444 -7.21 31.08 -0.32
C ASN A 444 -5.67 31.10 -0.45
N LEU A 445 -5.17 31.57 -1.59
CA LEU A 445 -3.76 31.77 -1.86
C LEU A 445 -3.50 33.25 -2.14
N GLU A 446 -2.60 33.86 -1.38
CA GLU A 446 -2.06 35.19 -1.64
C GLU A 446 -0.62 35.09 -2.13
N VAL A 447 -0.28 35.90 -3.14
CA VAL A 447 1.07 35.97 -3.73
C VAL A 447 1.49 37.43 -3.87
N GLN A 448 2.69 37.77 -3.39
CA GLN A 448 3.28 39.11 -3.43
C GLN A 448 4.76 39.05 -3.85
N PRO A 449 5.21 39.89 -4.81
CA PRO A 449 4.43 40.76 -5.71
C PRO A 449 3.61 39.95 -6.69
N GLY A 450 2.68 40.59 -7.38
CA GLY A 450 1.87 39.96 -8.41
C GLY A 450 2.71 39.42 -9.57
N GLN A 451 2.25 38.30 -10.12
CA GLN A 451 2.88 37.57 -11.23
C GLN A 451 1.99 37.69 -12.48
N PHE A 452 2.43 37.15 -13.64
CA PHE A 452 1.66 37.19 -14.90
C PHE A 452 1.24 38.62 -15.33
N GLN A 453 2.14 39.61 -15.17
CA GLN A 453 1.84 41.02 -15.43
C GLN A 453 1.24 41.25 -16.82
N THR A 454 1.79 40.61 -17.85
CA THR A 454 1.29 40.76 -19.24
C THR A 454 -0.17 40.33 -19.39
N LEU A 455 -0.54 39.24 -18.73
CA LEU A 455 -1.88 38.66 -18.81
C LEU A 455 -2.88 39.37 -17.89
N LEU A 456 -2.44 39.77 -16.69
CA LEU A 456 -3.35 40.25 -15.64
C LEU A 456 -3.38 41.76 -15.47
N ASN A 457 -2.33 42.49 -15.90
CA ASN A 457 -2.24 43.94 -15.68
C ASN A 457 -1.56 44.69 -16.85
N ASN A 458 -1.79 44.25 -18.10
CA ASN A 458 -1.26 44.89 -19.30
C ASN A 458 0.26 45.15 -19.26
N GLY A 459 1.01 44.31 -18.61
CA GLY A 459 2.47 44.41 -18.43
C GLY A 459 2.92 45.31 -17.29
N ASN A 460 2.02 45.90 -16.52
CA ASN A 460 2.36 46.73 -15.37
C ASN A 460 2.55 45.89 -14.11
N GLU A 461 3.52 46.27 -13.26
CA GLU A 461 3.68 45.69 -11.94
C GLU A 461 2.50 46.00 -11.02
N TYR A 462 2.21 45.11 -10.08
CA TYR A 462 1.16 45.29 -9.10
C TYR A 462 1.51 44.59 -7.77
N ALA A 463 0.88 45.04 -6.68
CA ALA A 463 1.30 44.69 -5.32
C ALA A 463 1.09 43.21 -4.99
N LYS A 464 -0.12 42.69 -5.26
CA LYS A 464 -0.45 41.27 -4.96
C LYS A 464 -1.58 40.72 -5.82
N MET A 465 -1.66 39.40 -5.82
CA MET A 465 -2.80 38.65 -6.33
C MET A 465 -3.35 37.68 -5.26
N GLU A 466 -4.65 37.48 -5.31
CA GLU A 466 -5.37 36.61 -4.40
C GLU A 466 -6.26 35.66 -5.20
N GLN A 467 -6.09 34.36 -4.98
CA GLN A 467 -6.94 33.33 -5.56
C GLN A 467 -7.79 32.72 -4.46
N ARG A 468 -9.11 32.80 -4.60
CA ARG A 468 -10.08 32.08 -3.77
C ARG A 468 -10.68 30.93 -4.53
N VAL A 469 -10.89 29.80 -3.84
CA VAL A 469 -11.56 28.62 -4.38
C VAL A 469 -12.48 28.04 -3.31
N GLU A 470 -13.75 27.97 -3.63
CA GLU A 470 -14.79 27.32 -2.83
C GLU A 470 -15.33 26.13 -3.65
N ALA A 471 -15.16 24.91 -3.12
CA ALA A 471 -15.58 23.74 -3.84
C ALA A 471 -16.35 22.79 -2.91
N THR A 472 -17.52 22.36 -3.34
CA THR A 472 -18.35 21.41 -2.62
C THR A 472 -18.64 20.18 -3.46
N THR A 473 -18.78 19.05 -2.83
CA THR A 473 -19.20 17.81 -3.50
C THR A 473 -20.17 17.04 -2.60
N PHE A 474 -21.38 16.85 -3.05
CA PHE A 474 -22.29 15.84 -2.52
C PHE A 474 -22.27 14.61 -3.42
N PHE A 475 -22.19 13.43 -2.84
CA PHE A 475 -22.29 12.18 -3.60
C PHE A 475 -23.11 11.14 -2.85
N SER A 476 -23.79 10.29 -3.61
CA SER A 476 -24.52 9.15 -3.08
C SER A 476 -24.52 8.01 -4.11
N ASP A 477 -24.01 6.85 -3.73
CA ASP A 477 -24.06 5.62 -4.51
C ASP A 477 -24.84 4.55 -3.75
N ASN A 478 -25.91 4.07 -4.32
CA ASN A 478 -26.79 3.10 -3.68
C ASN A 478 -26.99 1.90 -4.60
N THR A 479 -26.73 0.71 -4.10
CA THR A 479 -26.77 -0.54 -4.86
C THR A 479 -27.60 -1.58 -4.13
N ALA A 480 -28.47 -2.25 -4.84
CA ALA A 480 -29.21 -3.41 -4.37
C ALA A 480 -29.03 -4.59 -5.32
N GLY A 481 -28.90 -5.78 -4.77
CA GLY A 481 -28.70 -6.97 -5.56
C GLY A 481 -28.92 -8.24 -4.76
N PHE A 482 -28.68 -9.36 -5.41
CA PHE A 482 -28.71 -10.65 -4.71
C PHE A 482 -27.65 -11.60 -5.26
N THR A 483 -27.25 -12.56 -4.44
CA THR A 483 -26.30 -13.61 -4.82
C THR A 483 -26.99 -14.95 -4.73
N LYS A 484 -26.82 -15.78 -5.76
CA LYS A 484 -27.34 -17.14 -5.84
C LYS A 484 -26.39 -18.07 -6.57
N ARG A 485 -26.27 -19.31 -6.09
CA ARG A 485 -25.49 -20.33 -6.77
C ARG A 485 -26.41 -21.16 -7.68
N ILE A 486 -26.07 -21.23 -8.98
CA ILE A 486 -26.85 -21.94 -10.02
C ILE A 486 -25.89 -22.88 -10.76
N LYS A 487 -26.12 -24.20 -10.67
CA LYS A 487 -25.30 -25.22 -11.36
C LYS A 487 -23.77 -25.04 -11.19
N GLY A 488 -23.34 -24.66 -9.97
CA GLY A 488 -21.91 -24.47 -9.67
C GLY A 488 -21.36 -23.08 -9.97
N ILE A 489 -22.12 -22.20 -10.61
CA ILE A 489 -21.77 -20.80 -10.85
C ILE A 489 -22.48 -19.93 -9.82
N THR A 490 -21.74 -19.07 -9.14
CA THR A 490 -22.33 -18.01 -8.30
C THR A 490 -22.64 -16.82 -9.19
N VAL A 491 -23.90 -16.39 -9.18
CA VAL A 491 -24.40 -15.25 -9.96
C VAL A 491 -24.87 -14.17 -9.00
N SER A 492 -24.37 -12.95 -9.17
CA SER A 492 -24.68 -11.81 -8.33
C SER A 492 -25.07 -10.60 -9.20
N PRO A 493 -26.34 -10.52 -9.64
CA PRO A 493 -26.84 -9.32 -10.30
C PRO A 493 -27.10 -8.22 -9.27
N GLU A 494 -26.78 -6.99 -9.67
CA GLU A 494 -26.95 -5.77 -8.87
C GLU A 494 -27.45 -4.64 -9.79
N VAL A 495 -28.28 -3.79 -9.23
CA VAL A 495 -28.66 -2.50 -9.84
C VAL A 495 -28.32 -1.38 -8.89
N GLY A 496 -27.91 -0.26 -9.43
CA GLY A 496 -27.52 0.86 -8.60
C GLY A 496 -27.75 2.20 -9.27
N ILE A 497 -27.82 3.21 -8.41
CA ILE A 497 -27.87 4.62 -8.78
C ILE A 497 -26.78 5.36 -8.04
N SER A 498 -26.02 6.16 -8.79
CA SER A 498 -24.97 7.01 -8.29
C SER A 498 -25.22 8.45 -8.73
N VAL A 499 -25.17 9.39 -7.81
CA VAL A 499 -25.33 10.81 -8.06
C VAL A 499 -24.15 11.54 -7.43
N LYS A 500 -23.55 12.45 -8.18
CA LYS A 500 -22.46 13.31 -7.72
C LYS A 500 -22.77 14.73 -8.18
N ASN A 501 -23.02 15.61 -7.23
CA ASN A 501 -23.24 17.02 -7.45
C ASN A 501 -22.04 17.80 -6.93
N GLN A 502 -21.41 18.56 -7.80
CA GLN A 502 -20.21 19.34 -7.49
C GLN A 502 -20.44 20.81 -7.86
N SER A 503 -20.03 21.71 -6.98
CA SER A 503 -20.06 23.14 -7.25
C SER A 503 -18.66 23.72 -7.01
N LEU A 504 -18.22 24.58 -7.91
CA LEU A 504 -16.93 25.25 -7.87
C LEU A 504 -17.13 26.75 -8.10
N GLY A 505 -16.93 27.54 -7.04
CA GLY A 505 -16.73 28.96 -7.11
C GLY A 505 -15.25 29.29 -7.07
N SER A 506 -14.73 30.07 -8.01
CA SER A 506 -13.37 30.58 -7.90
C SER A 506 -13.24 32.00 -8.42
N LYS A 507 -12.33 32.77 -7.85
CA LYS A 507 -12.03 34.13 -8.27
C LYS A 507 -10.57 34.44 -8.06
N LEU A 508 -9.91 34.90 -9.12
CA LEU A 508 -8.61 35.58 -9.06
C LEU A 508 -8.82 37.09 -8.97
N SER A 509 -8.14 37.73 -8.05
CA SER A 509 -8.18 39.18 -7.84
C SER A 509 -6.75 39.75 -7.89
N VAL A 510 -6.59 40.88 -8.55
CA VAL A 510 -5.35 41.66 -8.64
C VAL A 510 -5.52 42.91 -7.79
N ILE A 511 -4.54 43.25 -7.00
CA ILE A 511 -4.55 44.40 -6.11
C ILE A 511 -3.29 45.20 -6.38
N ASP A 512 -3.50 46.46 -6.82
CA ASP A 512 -2.44 47.46 -7.01
C ASP A 512 -2.42 48.49 -5.87
N ALA A 513 -1.63 49.54 -6.02
CA ALA A 513 -1.56 50.61 -5.03
C ALA A 513 -2.86 51.45 -4.94
N GLU A 514 -3.69 51.42 -5.95
CA GLU A 514 -4.95 52.15 -6.04
C GLU A 514 -6.17 51.30 -5.59
N GLY A 515 -6.01 50.01 -5.46
CA GLY A 515 -7.04 49.04 -5.02
C GLY A 515 -7.17 47.83 -5.90
N ALA A 516 -8.29 47.13 -5.82
CA ALA A 516 -8.56 45.93 -6.59
C ALA A 516 -8.81 46.25 -8.09
N VAL A 517 -8.03 45.61 -8.97
CA VAL A 517 -8.23 45.65 -10.42
C VAL A 517 -9.31 44.65 -10.80
N THR A 518 -10.28 45.10 -11.61
CA THR A 518 -11.33 44.24 -12.12
C THR A 518 -10.80 43.43 -13.30
N LEU A 519 -10.71 42.13 -13.13
CA LEU A 519 -10.41 41.17 -14.17
C LEU A 519 -11.72 40.80 -14.92
N ASP A 520 -11.60 40.35 -16.15
CA ASP A 520 -12.72 39.84 -16.92
C ASP A 520 -13.23 38.47 -16.40
N GLY A 521 -14.32 37.96 -16.99
CA GLY A 521 -14.93 36.69 -16.56
C GLY A 521 -14.06 35.45 -16.75
N SER A 522 -12.95 35.56 -17.51
CA SER A 522 -12.05 34.42 -17.74
C SER A 522 -11.20 34.03 -16.50
N PHE A 523 -11.26 34.84 -15.45
CA PHE A 523 -10.58 34.58 -14.17
C PHE A 523 -11.54 34.22 -13.02
N GLN A 524 -12.75 33.81 -13.38
CA GLN A 524 -13.78 33.40 -12.43
C GLN A 524 -14.41 32.08 -12.88
N ASN A 525 -14.83 31.26 -11.93
CA ASN A 525 -15.65 30.07 -12.19
C ASN A 525 -16.90 30.13 -11.32
N ASN A 526 -18.02 29.69 -11.86
CA ASN A 526 -19.26 29.42 -11.15
C ASN A 526 -19.86 28.15 -11.75
N LEU A 527 -19.12 27.06 -11.61
CA LEU A 527 -19.38 25.76 -12.23
C LEU A 527 -20.24 24.90 -11.34
N ASP A 528 -21.38 24.45 -11.83
CA ASP A 528 -22.17 23.37 -11.29
C ASP A 528 -22.10 22.16 -12.22
N PHE A 529 -21.69 21.04 -11.66
CA PHE A 529 -21.49 19.76 -12.36
C PHE A 529 -22.29 18.66 -11.69
N LEU A 530 -23.37 18.22 -12.32
CA LEU A 530 -24.17 17.06 -11.90
C LEU A 530 -23.85 15.86 -12.77
N SER A 531 -23.32 14.81 -12.15
CA SER A 531 -23.11 13.50 -12.78
C SER A 531 -24.04 12.47 -12.16
N SER A 532 -24.91 11.88 -12.96
CA SER A 532 -25.82 10.82 -12.55
C SER A 532 -25.52 9.55 -13.33
N ARG A 533 -25.53 8.41 -12.66
CA ARG A 533 -25.31 7.11 -13.25
C ARG A 533 -26.33 6.10 -12.73
N PHE A 534 -27.10 5.52 -13.64
CA PHE A 534 -27.83 4.30 -13.40
C PHE A 534 -27.03 3.12 -13.96
N TYR A 535 -26.87 2.05 -13.20
CA TYR A 535 -26.09 0.90 -13.66
C TYR A 535 -26.71 -0.44 -13.29
N ALA A 536 -26.51 -1.40 -14.15
CA ALA A 536 -26.80 -2.80 -13.90
C ALA A 536 -25.52 -3.61 -14.08
N THR A 537 -25.19 -4.40 -13.07
CA THR A 537 -23.97 -5.21 -13.04
C THR A 537 -24.34 -6.67 -12.76
N SER A 538 -23.76 -7.60 -13.47
CA SER A 538 -23.83 -9.02 -13.12
C SER A 538 -22.43 -9.56 -12.90
N LYS A 539 -22.22 -10.22 -11.76
CA LYS A 539 -20.97 -10.90 -11.41
C LYS A 539 -21.22 -12.41 -11.48
N PHE A 540 -20.39 -13.08 -12.24
CA PHE A 540 -20.39 -14.53 -12.41
C PHE A 540 -19.10 -15.09 -11.84
N VAL A 541 -19.20 -16.03 -10.89
CA VAL A 541 -18.04 -16.71 -10.30
C VAL A 541 -18.18 -18.20 -10.47
N TYR A 542 -17.20 -18.82 -11.10
CA TYR A 542 -17.07 -20.26 -11.21
C TYR A 542 -15.82 -20.71 -10.45
N GLN A 543 -16.01 -21.61 -9.49
CA GLN A 543 -14.92 -22.20 -8.72
C GLN A 543 -15.07 -23.71 -8.69
N LYS A 544 -14.08 -24.41 -9.20
CA LYS A 544 -14.05 -25.88 -9.16
C LYS A 544 -12.62 -26.37 -9.15
N LYS A 545 -12.24 -27.12 -8.10
CA LYS A 545 -10.89 -27.62 -7.89
C LYS A 545 -9.85 -26.48 -7.98
N ASP A 546 -8.99 -26.55 -8.99
CA ASP A 546 -7.85 -25.66 -9.21
C ASP A 546 -8.19 -24.41 -10.02
N TRP A 547 -9.44 -24.29 -10.48
CA TRP A 547 -9.90 -23.18 -11.32
C TRP A 547 -10.81 -22.22 -10.57
N TYR A 548 -10.51 -20.94 -10.70
CA TYR A 548 -11.37 -19.83 -10.31
C TYR A 548 -11.53 -18.88 -11.49
N VAL A 549 -12.77 -18.59 -11.88
CA VAL A 549 -13.08 -17.67 -12.98
C VAL A 549 -14.12 -16.67 -12.48
N ARG A 550 -13.85 -15.38 -12.70
CA ARG A 550 -14.76 -14.28 -12.40
C ARG A 550 -14.96 -13.42 -13.62
N LEU A 551 -16.21 -13.18 -13.99
CA LEU A 551 -16.62 -12.21 -14.98
C LEU A 551 -17.60 -11.23 -14.35
N THR A 552 -17.33 -9.93 -14.48
CA THR A 552 -18.23 -8.85 -14.04
C THR A 552 -18.58 -8.02 -15.25
N THR A 553 -19.88 -7.76 -15.48
CA THR A 553 -20.39 -7.10 -16.70
C THR A 553 -21.27 -5.91 -16.33
N PRO A 554 -20.68 -4.76 -15.94
CA PRO A 554 -21.42 -3.53 -15.70
C PRO A 554 -21.84 -2.88 -17.01
N ILE A 555 -23.10 -2.47 -17.09
CA ILE A 555 -23.65 -1.58 -18.11
C ILE A 555 -24.05 -0.31 -17.36
N ASN A 556 -23.57 0.84 -17.81
CA ASN A 556 -23.80 2.13 -17.17
C ASN A 556 -24.51 3.06 -18.14
N PHE A 557 -25.56 3.71 -17.67
CA PHE A 557 -26.22 4.85 -18.29
C PHE A 557 -25.81 6.08 -17.50
N ARG A 558 -25.03 6.96 -18.09
CA ARG A 558 -24.47 8.15 -17.46
C ARG A 558 -25.11 9.38 -18.06
N SER A 559 -25.45 10.37 -17.24
CA SER A 559 -25.90 11.69 -17.62
C SER A 559 -25.08 12.73 -16.90
N PHE A 560 -24.67 13.75 -17.63
CA PHE A 560 -23.88 14.86 -17.14
C PHE A 560 -24.62 16.16 -17.47
N ASP A 561 -24.77 17.02 -16.47
CA ASP A 561 -25.27 18.39 -16.62
C ASP A 561 -24.17 19.35 -16.15
N ILE A 562 -23.72 20.21 -17.04
CA ILE A 562 -22.59 21.12 -16.82
C ILE A 562 -23.13 22.54 -17.05
N GLN A 563 -23.04 23.38 -16.01
CA GLN A 563 -23.48 24.75 -16.01
C GLN A 563 -22.36 25.65 -15.51
N ASP A 564 -22.02 26.68 -16.26
CA ASP A 564 -21.06 27.70 -15.84
C ASP A 564 -21.43 29.04 -16.50
N THR A 565 -21.20 30.13 -15.81
CA THR A 565 -21.50 31.49 -16.31
C THR A 565 -20.70 31.87 -17.56
N SER A 566 -19.57 31.19 -17.80
CA SER A 566 -18.74 31.39 -19.01
C SER A 566 -19.24 30.61 -20.22
N LEU A 567 -20.19 29.67 -20.07
CA LEU A 567 -20.79 28.91 -21.16
C LEU A 567 -21.97 29.69 -21.79
N ALA A 568 -22.03 29.69 -23.09
CA ALA A 568 -23.18 30.30 -23.81
C ALA A 568 -24.49 29.53 -23.56
N GLU A 569 -24.40 28.19 -23.39
CA GLU A 569 -25.51 27.30 -23.09
C GLU A 569 -25.05 26.17 -22.16
N ASN A 570 -25.95 25.70 -21.30
CA ASN A 570 -25.70 24.54 -20.44
C ASN A 570 -25.49 23.29 -21.31
N GLN A 571 -24.52 22.46 -20.90
CA GLN A 571 -24.21 21.23 -21.63
C GLN A 571 -24.88 20.04 -20.95
N ASN A 572 -25.72 19.32 -21.68
CA ASN A 572 -26.34 18.07 -21.26
C ASN A 572 -25.82 16.92 -22.12
N LEU A 573 -25.12 15.97 -21.49
CA LEU A 573 -24.48 14.86 -22.17
C LEU A 573 -24.97 13.53 -21.63
N SER A 574 -25.14 12.54 -22.47
CA SER A 574 -25.45 11.17 -22.05
C SER A 574 -24.51 10.16 -22.68
N ARG A 575 -24.10 9.15 -21.92
CA ARG A 575 -23.22 8.08 -22.37
C ARG A 575 -23.71 6.73 -21.87
N VAL A 576 -23.61 5.72 -22.73
CA VAL A 576 -23.80 4.32 -22.36
C VAL A 576 -22.46 3.63 -22.44
N THR A 577 -22.03 2.98 -21.35
CA THR A 577 -20.73 2.29 -21.31
C THR A 577 -20.89 0.86 -20.86
N PHE A 578 -20.05 -0.02 -21.44
CA PHE A 578 -19.90 -1.41 -21.03
C PHE A 578 -18.46 -1.64 -20.59
N GLU A 579 -18.26 -2.02 -19.31
CA GLU A 579 -16.97 -2.02 -18.64
C GLU A 579 -16.64 -3.40 -18.02
N PRO A 580 -16.53 -4.45 -18.84
CA PRO A 580 -16.32 -5.81 -18.34
C PRO A 580 -14.98 -5.95 -17.62
N ASN A 581 -14.99 -6.76 -16.55
CA ASN A 581 -13.80 -7.20 -15.84
C ASN A 581 -13.79 -8.73 -15.82
N PHE A 582 -12.75 -9.30 -16.39
CA PHE A 582 -12.51 -10.75 -16.45
C PHE A 582 -11.28 -11.10 -15.61
N TYR A 583 -11.39 -12.16 -14.83
CA TYR A 583 -10.28 -12.71 -14.06
C TYR A 583 -10.35 -14.23 -14.06
N ILE A 584 -9.22 -14.85 -14.32
CA ILE A 584 -9.07 -16.31 -14.25
C ILE A 584 -7.82 -16.66 -13.47
N LYS A 585 -7.95 -17.64 -12.58
CA LYS A 585 -6.85 -18.19 -11.78
C LYS A 585 -6.85 -19.71 -11.86
N ASN A 586 -5.65 -20.29 -11.95
CA ASN A 586 -5.45 -21.72 -11.97
C ASN A 586 -4.31 -22.14 -11.04
N LYS A 587 -4.55 -23.10 -10.16
CA LYS A 587 -3.52 -23.78 -9.38
C LYS A 587 -2.92 -24.89 -10.25
N ILE A 588 -1.78 -24.63 -10.89
CA ILE A 588 -1.08 -25.58 -11.78
C ILE A 588 -0.59 -26.78 -10.97
N SER A 589 -0.14 -26.55 -9.73
CA SER A 589 0.30 -27.58 -8.80
C SER A 589 0.16 -27.08 -7.35
N ALA A 590 0.58 -27.88 -6.37
CA ALA A 590 0.61 -27.47 -4.97
C ALA A 590 1.46 -26.19 -4.74
N PHE A 591 2.43 -25.90 -5.62
CA PHE A 591 3.36 -24.78 -5.47
C PHE A 591 3.18 -23.67 -6.50
N TRP A 592 2.56 -23.95 -7.63
CA TRP A 592 2.43 -23.02 -8.74
C TRP A 592 1.00 -22.59 -8.98
N GLU A 593 0.80 -21.27 -9.05
CA GLU A 593 -0.48 -20.65 -9.38
C GLU A 593 -0.28 -19.61 -10.50
N THR A 594 -1.19 -19.56 -11.46
CA THR A 594 -1.20 -18.51 -12.48
C THR A 594 -2.52 -17.78 -12.51
N SER A 595 -2.51 -16.49 -12.86
CA SER A 595 -3.73 -15.72 -13.06
C SER A 595 -3.61 -14.74 -14.23
N ILE A 596 -4.74 -14.48 -14.88
CA ILE A 596 -4.89 -13.51 -15.97
C ILE A 596 -6.07 -12.61 -15.62
N SER A 597 -5.92 -11.30 -15.83
CA SER A 597 -7.03 -10.35 -15.74
C SER A 597 -7.11 -9.46 -16.98
N ALA A 598 -8.33 -9.08 -17.34
CA ALA A 598 -8.62 -8.10 -18.38
C ALA A 598 -9.71 -7.16 -17.87
N ASN A 599 -9.49 -5.84 -17.96
CA ASN A 599 -10.43 -4.84 -17.50
C ASN A 599 -10.57 -3.72 -18.51
N LEU A 600 -11.82 -3.39 -18.86
CA LEU A 600 -12.17 -2.20 -19.62
C LEU A 600 -12.86 -1.22 -18.69
N SER A 601 -12.53 0.08 -18.80
CA SER A 601 -13.13 1.11 -17.97
C SER A 601 -13.20 2.45 -18.70
N ASN A 602 -14.26 3.24 -18.42
CA ASN A 602 -14.39 4.62 -18.86
C ASN A 602 -14.28 5.54 -17.65
N ASP A 603 -13.56 6.66 -17.83
CA ASP A 603 -13.45 7.74 -16.86
C ASP A 603 -13.85 9.06 -17.55
N PHE A 604 -14.71 9.83 -16.89
CA PHE A 604 -15.31 11.04 -17.44
C PHE A 604 -14.91 12.28 -16.66
N GLY A 605 -13.77 12.28 -16.05
CA GLY A 605 -13.33 13.46 -15.31
C GLY A 605 -14.31 13.95 -14.23
N ASP A 606 -14.00 15.09 -13.67
CA ASP A 606 -14.84 15.79 -12.70
C ASP A 606 -14.60 17.32 -12.78
N MET A 607 -15.21 18.10 -11.88
CA MET A 607 -15.06 19.55 -11.89
C MET A 607 -13.59 20.01 -11.87
N GLN A 608 -12.63 19.21 -11.38
CA GLN A 608 -11.21 19.54 -11.37
C GLN A 608 -10.57 19.55 -12.78
N ARG A 609 -11.26 19.01 -13.78
CA ARG A 609 -10.82 18.95 -15.18
C ARG A 609 -11.83 19.56 -16.15
N LEU A 610 -12.75 20.40 -15.64
CA LEU A 610 -13.84 20.97 -16.43
C LEU A 610 -13.92 22.49 -16.34
N TYR A 611 -13.28 23.12 -15.36
CA TYR A 611 -13.49 24.56 -15.13
C TYR A 611 -12.96 25.43 -16.29
N TYR A 612 -13.64 26.52 -16.52
CA TYR A 612 -13.49 27.38 -17.72
C TYR A 612 -12.66 28.62 -17.48
N GLY A 613 -12.73 29.22 -16.29
CA GLY A 613 -11.92 30.35 -15.89
C GLY A 613 -10.58 29.91 -15.30
N PHE A 614 -9.56 30.73 -15.43
CA PHE A 614 -8.24 30.44 -14.87
C PHE A 614 -8.27 30.36 -13.35
N ILE A 615 -7.53 29.40 -12.81
CA ILE A 615 -7.20 29.24 -11.39
C ILE A 615 -5.67 29.28 -11.23
N LEU A 616 -5.18 30.13 -10.35
CA LEU A 616 -3.79 30.20 -9.95
C LEU A 616 -3.50 29.10 -8.92
N ASN A 617 -2.90 27.99 -9.36
CA ASN A 617 -2.60 26.87 -8.45
C ASN A 617 -1.44 27.18 -7.51
N ASN A 618 -0.43 27.93 -7.96
CA ASN A 618 0.68 28.48 -7.18
C ASN A 618 1.22 29.73 -7.88
N TYR A 619 2.22 30.38 -7.30
CA TYR A 619 2.70 31.68 -7.77
C TYR A 619 3.08 31.74 -9.25
N ARG A 620 3.40 30.63 -9.91
CA ARG A 620 3.83 30.57 -11.30
C ARG A 620 3.04 29.62 -12.20
N ASN A 621 1.95 29.03 -11.69
CA ASN A 621 1.14 28.08 -12.44
C ASN A 621 -0.32 28.53 -12.50
N LEU A 622 -0.73 28.98 -13.66
CA LEU A 622 -2.08 29.40 -13.99
C LEU A 622 -2.72 28.33 -14.89
N GLN A 623 -3.89 27.85 -14.53
CA GLN A 623 -4.50 26.71 -15.17
C GLN A 623 -5.97 26.91 -15.45
N ARG A 624 -6.43 26.50 -16.65
CA ARG A 624 -7.84 26.28 -16.99
C ARG A 624 -7.95 25.09 -17.94
N TYR A 625 -9.10 24.48 -17.99
CA TYR A 625 -9.34 23.41 -18.96
C TYR A 625 -10.10 23.92 -20.18
N ASN A 626 -11.18 24.67 -19.99
CA ASN A 626 -11.98 25.28 -21.07
C ASN A 626 -12.22 24.30 -22.23
N SER A 627 -12.66 23.10 -21.91
CA SER A 627 -12.74 21.97 -22.85
C SER A 627 -14.04 21.19 -22.66
N PRO A 628 -14.46 20.38 -23.65
CA PRO A 628 -15.53 19.44 -23.44
C PRO A 628 -15.20 18.41 -22.31
N LEU A 629 -16.22 17.64 -21.93
CA LEU A 629 -16.07 16.59 -20.91
C LEU A 629 -14.89 15.64 -21.25
N PRO A 630 -13.94 15.45 -20.34
CA PRO A 630 -12.88 14.46 -20.53
C PRO A 630 -13.46 13.05 -20.64
N GLU A 631 -13.11 12.34 -21.70
CA GLU A 631 -13.54 10.97 -21.93
C GLU A 631 -12.31 10.08 -22.12
N ASN A 632 -12.01 9.23 -21.13
CA ASN A 632 -10.89 8.30 -21.17
C ASN A 632 -11.42 6.87 -21.24
N PHE A 633 -10.98 6.09 -22.21
CA PHE A 633 -11.26 4.67 -22.31
C PHE A 633 -9.99 3.87 -22.06
N SER A 634 -9.95 3.13 -20.97
CA SER A 634 -8.77 2.36 -20.53
C SER A 634 -8.98 0.87 -20.70
N GLN A 635 -7.97 0.19 -21.24
CA GLN A 635 -7.85 -1.25 -21.41
C GLN A 635 -6.64 -1.72 -20.61
N ASN A 636 -6.85 -2.59 -19.62
CA ASN A 636 -5.78 -3.10 -18.78
C ASN A 636 -5.79 -4.63 -18.81
N TYR A 637 -4.64 -5.21 -19.11
CA TYR A 637 -4.42 -6.65 -19.13
C TYR A 637 -3.27 -7.00 -18.19
N SER A 638 -3.40 -8.04 -17.40
CA SER A 638 -2.31 -8.51 -16.57
C SER A 638 -2.24 -10.02 -16.51
N TRP A 639 -1.04 -10.52 -16.42
CA TRP A 639 -0.71 -11.92 -16.17
C TRP A 639 0.21 -12.01 -14.97
N ARG A 640 -0.01 -13.02 -14.11
CA ARG A 640 0.82 -13.30 -12.95
C ARG A 640 1.09 -14.77 -12.83
N LEU A 641 2.34 -15.12 -12.49
CA LEU A 641 2.77 -16.44 -12.11
C LEU A 641 3.35 -16.39 -10.70
N ARG A 642 2.84 -17.22 -9.81
CA ARG A 642 3.23 -17.28 -8.41
C ARG A 642 3.76 -18.67 -8.07
N PHE A 643 4.90 -18.71 -7.40
CA PHE A 643 5.48 -19.90 -6.80
C PHE A 643 5.47 -19.77 -5.28
N ARG A 644 5.06 -20.82 -4.58
CA ARG A 644 5.00 -20.85 -3.12
C ARG A 644 5.37 -22.22 -2.61
N ASN A 645 6.47 -22.32 -1.86
CA ASN A 645 6.87 -23.52 -1.15
C ASN A 645 7.17 -23.21 0.33
N PRO A 646 6.15 -23.26 1.22
CA PRO A 646 6.32 -22.95 2.64
C PRO A 646 7.34 -23.85 3.33
N LEU A 647 7.40 -25.15 2.95
CA LEU A 647 8.34 -26.11 3.55
C LEU A 647 9.81 -25.76 3.31
N LYS A 648 10.09 -25.06 2.20
CA LYS A 648 11.43 -24.55 1.85
C LYS A 648 11.58 -23.06 2.11
N SER A 649 10.54 -22.43 2.70
CA SER A 649 10.45 -20.99 2.91
C SER A 649 10.82 -20.18 1.66
N LEU A 650 10.35 -20.64 0.47
CA LEU A 650 10.68 -20.06 -0.83
C LEU A 650 9.40 -19.57 -1.53
N PHE A 651 9.40 -18.28 -1.86
CA PHE A 651 8.30 -17.58 -2.50
C PHE A 651 8.82 -16.81 -3.72
N ALA A 652 8.09 -16.82 -4.83
CA ALA A 652 8.41 -16.02 -6.01
C ALA A 652 7.14 -15.56 -6.72
N ASN A 653 7.19 -14.39 -7.33
CA ASN A 653 6.10 -13.79 -8.07
C ASN A 653 6.64 -13.11 -9.33
N LEU A 654 6.10 -13.46 -10.49
CA LEU A 654 6.35 -12.80 -11.76
C LEU A 654 5.04 -12.22 -12.25
N SER A 655 5.00 -10.94 -12.60
CA SER A 655 3.82 -10.30 -13.17
C SER A 655 4.16 -9.41 -14.35
N TYR A 656 3.31 -9.46 -15.36
CA TYR A 656 3.35 -8.57 -16.52
C TYR A 656 2.00 -7.85 -16.64
N SER A 657 2.01 -6.55 -16.92
CA SER A 657 0.81 -5.78 -17.21
C SER A 657 1.00 -4.89 -18.43
N PHE A 658 -0.07 -4.77 -19.21
CA PHE A 658 -0.19 -3.86 -20.34
C PHE A 658 -1.42 -2.98 -20.12
N GLY A 659 -1.26 -1.67 -20.26
CA GLY A 659 -2.31 -0.68 -20.22
C GLY A 659 -2.33 0.17 -21.48
N ARG A 660 -3.53 0.42 -22.01
CA ARG A 660 -3.77 1.37 -23.10
C ARG A 660 -4.92 2.26 -22.73
N THR A 661 -4.73 3.57 -22.81
CA THR A 661 -5.79 4.57 -22.59
C THR A 661 -5.95 5.44 -23.83
N LYS A 662 -7.17 5.46 -24.37
CA LYS A 662 -7.62 6.40 -25.38
C LYS A 662 -8.21 7.60 -24.65
N ARG A 663 -7.87 8.83 -25.08
CA ARG A 663 -8.32 10.09 -24.49
C ARG A 663 -8.86 10.98 -25.60
N ASN A 664 -9.87 11.80 -25.29
CA ASN A 664 -10.37 12.82 -26.22
C ASN A 664 -9.67 14.18 -26.07
N LEU A 665 -8.88 14.37 -25.01
CA LEU A 665 -8.19 15.62 -24.70
C LEU A 665 -6.70 15.43 -24.62
N LEU A 666 -5.94 16.38 -25.16
CA LEU A 666 -4.55 16.66 -24.87
C LEU A 666 -4.43 17.88 -23.96
N TYR A 667 -3.38 17.91 -23.15
CA TYR A 667 -3.07 19.07 -22.30
C TYR A 667 -1.90 19.83 -22.91
N SER A 668 -2.11 21.11 -23.16
CA SER A 668 -1.11 22.04 -23.68
C SER A 668 -0.49 22.82 -22.53
N ASN A 669 0.83 22.65 -22.37
CA ASN A 669 1.63 23.44 -21.45
C ASN A 669 2.31 24.57 -22.25
N GLN A 670 2.00 25.82 -21.89
CA GLN A 670 2.70 26.99 -22.41
C GLN A 670 3.66 27.48 -21.33
N ILE A 671 4.95 27.54 -21.66
CA ILE A 671 6.00 27.99 -20.77
C ILE A 671 6.48 29.36 -21.26
N GLU A 672 6.29 30.38 -20.43
CA GLU A 672 6.75 31.75 -20.70
C GLU A 672 8.24 31.89 -20.38
N GLN A 673 8.89 32.92 -20.89
CA GLN A 673 10.29 33.24 -20.56
C GLN A 673 10.55 33.51 -19.07
N SER A 674 9.51 33.92 -18.34
CA SER A 674 9.51 34.04 -16.87
C SER A 674 9.50 32.68 -16.15
N ALA A 675 9.49 31.56 -16.88
CA ALA A 675 9.20 30.21 -16.40
C ALA A 675 7.80 30.05 -15.76
N ALA A 676 6.91 31.02 -15.94
CA ALA A 676 5.49 30.86 -15.62
C ALA A 676 4.86 29.86 -16.58
N THR A 677 3.94 29.04 -16.08
CA THR A 677 3.29 27.99 -16.84
C THR A 677 1.78 28.21 -16.93
N ILE A 678 1.25 28.09 -18.15
CA ILE A 678 -0.17 28.14 -18.41
C ILE A 678 -0.58 26.78 -18.98
N LEU A 679 -1.53 26.10 -18.31
CA LEU A 679 -2.06 24.82 -18.76
C LEU A 679 -3.48 25.01 -19.29
N GLU A 680 -3.72 24.50 -20.49
CA GLU A 680 -5.04 24.42 -21.11
C GLU A 680 -5.28 23.03 -21.70
N ALA A 681 -6.54 22.62 -21.81
CA ALA A 681 -6.90 21.40 -22.51
C ALA A 681 -7.27 21.69 -23.98
N VAL A 682 -6.93 20.79 -24.88
CA VAL A 682 -7.23 20.84 -26.30
C VAL A 682 -7.95 19.56 -26.71
N GLU A 683 -9.06 19.72 -27.46
CA GLU A 683 -9.80 18.56 -27.99
C GLU A 683 -9.01 17.90 -29.12
N GLN A 684 -8.33 16.81 -28.75
CA GLN A 684 -7.57 15.99 -29.68
C GLN A 684 -7.50 14.57 -29.16
N GLU A 685 -7.91 13.62 -30.00
CA GLU A 685 -7.81 12.19 -29.68
C GLU A 685 -6.34 11.75 -29.60
N ASN A 686 -5.99 11.08 -28.52
CA ASN A 686 -4.63 10.57 -28.29
C ASN A 686 -4.61 9.26 -27.51
N TYR A 687 -3.45 8.63 -27.45
CA TYR A 687 -3.27 7.34 -26.79
C TYR A 687 -2.08 7.38 -25.83
N ALA A 688 -2.26 6.73 -24.66
CA ALA A 688 -1.16 6.44 -23.76
C ALA A 688 -1.05 4.91 -23.57
N ASN A 689 0.15 4.37 -23.75
CA ASN A 689 0.43 2.95 -23.59
C ASN A 689 1.44 2.75 -22.45
N SER A 690 1.31 1.64 -21.73
CA SER A 690 2.25 1.28 -20.67
C SER A 690 2.45 -0.23 -20.58
N HIS A 691 3.70 -0.65 -20.40
CA HIS A 691 4.09 -2.03 -20.13
C HIS A 691 4.83 -2.06 -18.80
N ARG A 692 4.55 -3.06 -17.97
CA ARG A 692 5.28 -3.26 -16.72
C ARG A 692 5.51 -4.74 -16.45
N LEU A 693 6.76 -5.08 -16.17
CA LEU A 693 7.20 -6.41 -15.75
C LEU A 693 7.77 -6.31 -14.33
N ASN A 694 7.27 -7.14 -13.41
CA ASN A 694 7.82 -7.21 -12.06
C ASN A 694 8.18 -8.67 -11.74
N LEU A 695 9.33 -8.85 -11.12
CA LEU A 695 9.80 -10.09 -10.55
C LEU A 695 10.15 -9.86 -9.08
N LYS A 696 9.64 -10.71 -8.20
CA LYS A 696 9.98 -10.70 -6.77
C LYS A 696 10.23 -12.12 -6.30
N GLY A 697 11.20 -12.30 -5.41
CA GLY A 697 11.48 -13.59 -4.77
C GLY A 697 11.96 -13.37 -3.34
N SER A 698 11.60 -14.31 -2.44
CA SER A 698 12.04 -14.27 -1.06
C SER A 698 12.30 -15.69 -0.56
N LYS A 699 13.40 -15.88 0.17
CA LYS A 699 13.78 -17.16 0.75
C LYS A 699 14.43 -16.99 2.13
N TYR A 700 13.98 -17.79 3.07
CA TYR A 700 14.66 -17.96 4.35
C TYR A 700 15.60 -19.19 4.31
N PHE A 701 16.83 -19.00 4.75
CA PHE A 701 17.89 -20.02 4.88
C PHE A 701 18.07 -20.33 6.36
N SER A 702 17.46 -21.41 6.84
CA SER A 702 17.48 -21.77 8.26
C SER A 702 18.86 -22.07 8.81
N THR A 703 19.80 -22.55 7.97
CA THR A 703 21.19 -22.85 8.39
C THR A 703 22.04 -21.60 8.57
N LEU A 704 21.59 -20.46 8.02
CA LEU A 704 22.29 -19.17 8.08
C LEU A 704 21.47 -18.13 8.86
N ASN A 705 20.29 -18.51 9.38
CA ASN A 705 19.33 -17.57 9.97
C ASN A 705 19.13 -16.30 9.10
N THR A 706 19.01 -16.49 7.79
CA THR A 706 19.05 -15.38 6.83
C THR A 706 17.83 -15.38 5.94
N THR A 707 17.14 -14.26 5.86
CA THR A 707 16.10 -13.98 4.85
C THR A 707 16.71 -13.14 3.73
N LEU A 708 16.60 -13.63 2.49
CA LEU A 708 16.98 -12.91 1.28
C LEU A 708 15.74 -12.60 0.46
N SER A 709 15.54 -11.32 0.09
CA SER A 709 14.49 -10.86 -0.81
C SER A 709 15.10 -10.13 -2.01
N LEU A 710 14.63 -10.47 -3.20
CA LEU A 710 15.06 -9.88 -4.47
C LEU A 710 13.84 -9.34 -5.21
N GLY A 711 13.96 -8.15 -5.78
CA GLY A 711 12.94 -7.52 -6.62
C GLY A 711 13.55 -6.93 -7.89
N SER A 712 12.81 -6.97 -8.98
CA SER A 712 13.12 -6.22 -10.20
C SER A 712 11.84 -5.72 -10.83
N SER A 713 11.84 -4.49 -11.32
CA SER A 713 10.72 -3.90 -12.05
C SER A 713 11.23 -3.19 -13.29
N TYR A 714 10.63 -3.50 -14.45
CA TYR A 714 10.84 -2.76 -15.69
C TYR A 714 9.51 -2.18 -16.16
N SER A 715 9.48 -0.90 -16.47
CA SER A 715 8.30 -0.25 -17.05
C SER A 715 8.69 0.67 -18.19
N ILE A 716 7.85 0.67 -19.24
CA ILE A 716 7.91 1.61 -20.36
C ILE A 716 6.53 2.21 -20.57
N SER A 717 6.46 3.53 -20.75
CA SER A 717 5.22 4.24 -21.03
C SER A 717 5.42 5.30 -22.11
N ASN A 718 4.47 5.36 -23.06
CA ASN A 718 4.49 6.27 -24.19
C ASN A 718 3.20 7.08 -24.21
N ARG A 719 3.31 8.38 -24.44
CA ARG A 719 2.15 9.30 -24.56
C ARG A 719 2.49 10.52 -25.38
N GLU A 720 1.46 11.10 -25.98
CA GLU A 720 1.52 12.39 -26.67
C GLU A 720 1.25 13.54 -25.70
N GLN A 721 1.92 14.67 -25.92
CA GLN A 721 1.73 15.93 -25.19
C GLN A 721 1.86 17.14 -26.10
N LEU A 722 1.25 18.27 -25.70
CA LEU A 722 1.44 19.56 -26.34
C LEU A 722 2.36 20.44 -25.46
N LEU A 723 3.43 20.95 -26.04
CA LEU A 723 4.32 21.91 -25.41
C LEU A 723 4.49 23.13 -26.30
N ASN A 724 4.11 24.32 -25.83
CA ASN A 724 4.11 25.56 -26.61
C ASN A 724 3.48 25.34 -28.03
N ALA A 725 2.31 24.70 -28.05
CA ALA A 725 1.54 24.32 -29.24
C ALA A 725 2.20 23.30 -30.19
N ASN A 726 3.33 22.73 -29.83
CA ASN A 726 3.94 21.63 -30.60
C ASN A 726 3.57 20.28 -29.98
N LEU A 727 3.13 19.36 -30.83
CA LEU A 727 2.85 17.98 -30.41
C LEU A 727 4.18 17.23 -30.26
N ALA A 728 4.36 16.53 -29.17
CA ALA A 728 5.55 15.75 -28.84
C ALA A 728 5.21 14.39 -28.26
N ASP A 729 5.94 13.38 -28.70
CA ASP A 729 5.92 12.03 -28.13
C ASP A 729 6.87 11.95 -26.93
N VAL A 730 6.36 11.45 -25.81
CA VAL A 730 7.14 11.25 -24.59
C VAL A 730 7.19 9.76 -24.25
N GLU A 731 8.39 9.21 -24.17
CA GLU A 731 8.65 7.85 -23.71
C GLU A 731 9.45 7.88 -22.40
N ASN A 732 8.94 7.18 -21.39
CA ASN A 732 9.62 6.99 -20.12
C ASN A 732 9.91 5.49 -19.90
N GLN A 733 11.17 5.13 -19.70
CA GLN A 733 11.62 3.81 -19.33
C GLN A 733 12.19 3.84 -17.91
N ASN A 734 11.77 2.91 -17.08
CA ASN A 734 12.30 2.77 -15.72
C ASN A 734 12.64 1.31 -15.44
N LEU A 735 13.89 1.04 -15.05
CA LEU A 735 14.37 -0.25 -14.58
C LEU A 735 14.83 -0.11 -13.14
N SER A 736 14.33 -0.95 -12.25
CA SER A 736 14.74 -0.96 -10.84
C SER A 736 15.06 -2.36 -10.35
N PHE A 737 16.01 -2.44 -9.40
CA PHE A 737 16.38 -3.65 -8.67
C PHE A 737 16.40 -3.36 -7.18
N ASN A 738 15.86 -4.29 -6.39
CA ASN A 738 15.86 -4.25 -4.94
C ASN A 738 16.49 -5.52 -4.40
N LEU A 739 17.35 -5.38 -3.40
CA LEU A 739 17.95 -6.47 -2.65
C LEU A 739 17.81 -6.19 -1.17
N ASP A 740 17.10 -7.06 -0.44
CA ASP A 740 16.99 -6.98 1.01
C ASP A 740 17.53 -8.26 1.63
N LEU A 741 18.35 -8.12 2.67
CA LEU A 741 18.97 -9.21 3.40
C LEU A 741 18.87 -8.93 4.89
N GLU A 742 18.25 -9.85 5.62
CA GLU A 742 18.16 -9.86 7.08
C GLU A 742 18.85 -11.13 7.60
N SER A 743 19.90 -10.96 8.41
CA SER A 743 20.74 -12.08 8.84
C SER A 743 21.13 -11.98 10.31
N GLU A 744 20.97 -13.06 11.03
CA GLU A 744 21.63 -13.32 12.29
C GLU A 744 22.95 -14.03 12.00
N VAL A 745 24.03 -13.24 11.82
CA VAL A 745 25.32 -13.75 11.34
C VAL A 745 25.97 -14.66 12.40
N THR A 746 25.89 -14.23 13.66
CA THR A 746 26.32 -14.97 14.86
C THR A 746 25.46 -14.52 16.03
N ASP A 747 25.54 -15.20 17.18
CA ASP A 747 24.82 -14.83 18.41
C ASP A 747 25.13 -13.40 18.89
N TRP A 748 26.28 -12.82 18.47
CA TRP A 748 26.70 -11.48 18.85
C TRP A 748 26.61 -10.44 17.72
N LEU A 749 26.21 -10.85 16.50
CA LEU A 749 26.14 -9.98 15.33
C LEU A 749 24.91 -10.28 14.47
N SER A 750 24.01 -9.30 14.31
CA SER A 750 22.98 -9.28 13.27
C SER A 750 23.27 -8.18 12.25
N ALA A 751 22.90 -8.42 11.00
CA ALA A 751 23.06 -7.49 9.89
C ALA A 751 21.76 -7.38 9.10
N SER A 752 21.39 -6.15 8.75
CA SER A 752 20.32 -5.83 7.82
C SER A 752 20.92 -5.03 6.66
N TYR A 753 20.62 -5.42 5.43
CA TYR A 753 21.03 -4.68 4.25
C TYR A 753 19.86 -4.49 3.31
N SER A 754 19.66 -3.25 2.83
CA SER A 754 18.72 -2.91 1.76
C SER A 754 19.45 -2.14 0.67
N GLY A 755 19.34 -2.61 -0.57
CA GLY A 755 19.94 -1.99 -1.76
C GLY A 755 18.88 -1.70 -2.82
N ASN A 756 18.77 -0.46 -3.26
CA ASN A 756 17.89 -0.03 -4.33
C ASN A 756 18.69 0.59 -5.47
N PHE A 757 18.46 0.12 -6.70
CA PHE A 757 19.08 0.59 -7.91
C PHE A 757 17.98 1.01 -8.88
N SER A 758 18.02 2.22 -9.43
CA SER A 758 17.04 2.71 -10.41
C SER A 758 17.75 3.37 -11.59
N PHE A 759 17.24 3.07 -12.79
CA PHE A 759 17.68 3.60 -14.06
C PHE A 759 16.47 4.19 -14.76
N LEU A 760 16.42 5.50 -14.89
CA LEU A 760 15.33 6.23 -15.53
C LEU A 760 15.85 6.88 -16.81
N GLN A 761 15.23 6.53 -17.95
CA GLN A 761 15.47 7.13 -19.25
C GLN A 761 14.19 7.81 -19.73
N THR A 762 14.27 9.08 -20.06
CA THR A 762 13.20 9.84 -20.71
C THR A 762 13.61 10.22 -22.11
N ARG A 763 12.72 9.97 -23.07
CA ARG A 763 12.85 10.43 -24.45
C ARG A 763 11.72 11.40 -24.75
N PHE A 764 12.05 12.55 -25.32
CA PHE A 764 11.11 13.56 -25.76
C PHE A 764 11.31 13.75 -27.27
N GLU A 765 10.35 13.31 -28.10
CA GLU A 765 10.52 13.17 -29.55
C GLU A 765 11.76 12.31 -29.89
N ASP A 766 12.66 12.86 -30.70
CA ASP A 766 13.93 12.21 -31.08
C ASP A 766 15.11 12.53 -30.12
N ARG A 767 14.84 13.25 -29.01
CA ARG A 767 15.86 13.65 -28.04
C ARG A 767 15.80 12.77 -26.80
N ASP A 768 16.87 12.02 -26.56
CA ASP A 768 17.08 11.34 -25.28
C ASP A 768 17.63 12.32 -24.24
N PHE A 769 16.99 12.34 -23.05
CA PHE A 769 17.58 12.99 -21.89
C PHE A 769 18.65 12.09 -21.28
N ASP A 770 19.54 12.67 -20.47
CA ASP A 770 20.55 11.87 -19.78
C ASP A 770 19.89 10.84 -18.86
N GLU A 771 20.37 9.61 -18.91
CA GLU A 771 19.88 8.54 -18.05
C GLU A 771 20.16 8.89 -16.58
N ILE A 772 19.13 8.90 -15.76
CA ILE A 772 19.25 9.09 -14.31
C ILE A 772 19.47 7.73 -13.66
N ARG A 773 20.65 7.56 -13.07
CA ARG A 773 21.01 6.38 -12.27
C ARG A 773 21.04 6.79 -10.81
N THR A 774 20.24 6.13 -10.01
CA THR A 774 20.26 6.29 -8.56
C THR A 774 20.55 4.97 -7.87
N GLN A 775 21.33 5.03 -6.81
CA GLN A 775 21.62 3.90 -5.95
C GLN A 775 21.42 4.37 -4.51
N GLN A 776 20.77 3.52 -3.74
CA GLN A 776 20.60 3.71 -2.31
C GLN A 776 20.97 2.40 -1.62
N HIS A 777 21.80 2.49 -0.60
CA HIS A 777 22.23 1.36 0.19
C HIS A 777 22.05 1.71 1.67
N GLU A 778 21.41 0.83 2.39
CA GLU A 778 21.26 0.90 3.84
C GLU A 778 21.88 -0.36 4.43
N LEU A 779 22.81 -0.20 5.36
CA LEU A 779 23.44 -1.30 6.08
C LEU A 779 23.40 -0.99 7.57
N ASP A 780 22.69 -1.84 8.30
CA ASP A 780 22.58 -1.77 9.74
C ASP A 780 23.29 -2.99 10.35
N LEU A 781 24.25 -2.74 11.22
CA LEU A 781 24.98 -3.76 11.95
C LEU A 781 24.63 -3.65 13.45
N PHE A 782 24.23 -4.75 14.05
CA PHE A 782 23.89 -4.82 15.47
C PHE A 782 24.85 -5.73 16.20
N PHE A 783 25.52 -5.19 17.19
CA PHE A 783 26.53 -5.89 17.98
C PHE A 783 26.00 -6.13 19.41
N TYR A 784 25.73 -7.36 19.75
CA TYR A 784 25.23 -7.79 21.06
C TYR A 784 26.42 -8.08 21.97
N VAL A 785 26.70 -7.15 22.88
CA VAL A 785 27.82 -7.26 23.82
C VAL A 785 27.45 -8.14 25.02
N ALA A 786 26.17 -8.09 25.37
CA ALA A 786 25.57 -8.95 26.39
C ALA A 786 24.06 -9.05 26.09
N ASP A 787 23.34 -9.95 26.76
CA ASP A 787 21.92 -10.19 26.56
C ASP A 787 21.03 -8.94 26.75
N ASN A 788 21.53 -7.98 27.54
CA ASN A 788 20.78 -6.78 27.88
C ASN A 788 21.33 -5.50 27.23
N GLN A 789 22.28 -5.59 26.30
CA GLN A 789 22.84 -4.39 25.65
C GLN A 789 23.37 -4.69 24.26
N TYR A 790 23.12 -3.75 23.37
CA TYR A 790 23.72 -3.74 22.05
C TYR A 790 24.07 -2.32 21.60
N PHE A 791 24.91 -2.21 20.61
CA PHE A 791 25.05 -1.01 19.82
C PHE A 791 24.84 -1.33 18.34
N SER A 792 24.31 -0.35 17.61
CA SER A 792 24.18 -0.44 16.17
C SER A 792 24.98 0.63 15.45
N LEU A 793 25.40 0.25 14.27
CA LEU A 793 26.00 1.13 13.28
C LEU A 793 25.06 1.10 12.06
N ASP A 794 24.37 2.23 11.83
CA ASP A 794 23.43 2.34 10.73
C ASP A 794 24.05 3.25 9.66
N THR A 795 24.23 2.75 8.47
CA THR A 795 24.86 3.47 7.38
C THR A 795 23.90 3.58 6.20
N GLU A 796 23.84 4.76 5.62
CA GLU A 796 23.12 5.00 4.37
C GLU A 796 24.08 5.61 3.35
N TYR A 797 24.04 5.10 2.14
CA TYR A 797 24.74 5.64 0.99
C TYR A 797 23.76 5.93 -0.13
N TYR A 798 23.81 7.12 -0.64
CA TYR A 798 23.03 7.54 -1.80
C TYR A 798 23.95 8.06 -2.90
N PHE A 799 23.67 7.63 -4.12
CA PHE A 799 24.38 8.02 -5.35
C PHE A 799 23.39 8.44 -6.44
N ASN A 800 23.70 9.53 -7.15
CA ASN A 800 23.11 9.84 -8.45
C ASN A 800 24.24 10.25 -9.43
N ASN A 801 24.04 10.02 -10.74
CA ASN A 801 25.08 10.24 -11.75
C ASN A 801 25.05 11.63 -12.40
N ILE A 802 24.13 12.51 -12.06
CA ILE A 802 23.86 13.72 -12.84
C ILE A 802 24.46 14.96 -12.21
N SER A 803 24.49 15.06 -10.88
CA SER A 803 25.14 16.17 -10.21
C SER A 803 26.67 16.01 -10.24
N GLU A 804 27.41 17.04 -10.62
CA GLU A 804 28.87 17.04 -10.50
C GLU A 804 29.30 17.27 -9.06
N GLU A 805 28.55 18.06 -8.32
CA GLU A 805 28.66 18.27 -6.88
C GLU A 805 27.68 17.36 -6.14
N ASN A 806 28.07 16.84 -4.99
CA ASN A 806 27.25 16.01 -4.11
C ASN A 806 26.65 14.74 -4.76
N ARG A 807 27.40 14.10 -5.66
CA ARG A 807 26.99 12.81 -6.26
C ARG A 807 26.81 11.67 -5.25
N ASN A 808 27.56 11.76 -4.17
CA ASN A 808 27.67 10.74 -3.15
C ASN A 808 27.33 11.35 -1.79
N ASN A 809 26.26 10.85 -1.16
CA ASN A 809 25.94 11.20 0.19
C ASN A 809 26.12 9.98 1.09
N TYR A 810 26.91 10.15 2.15
CA TYR A 810 27.16 9.13 3.16
C TYR A 810 26.56 9.59 4.47
N PHE A 811 25.82 8.70 5.10
CA PHE A 811 25.28 8.93 6.43
C PHE A 811 25.72 7.81 7.34
N LEU A 812 26.00 8.19 8.58
CA LEU A 812 26.39 7.26 9.62
C LEU A 812 25.65 7.63 10.89
N ASN A 813 24.96 6.66 11.48
CA ASN A 813 24.39 6.78 12.82
C ASN A 813 25.03 5.74 13.73
N PHE A 814 25.10 6.09 14.98
CA PHE A 814 25.55 5.21 16.05
C PHE A 814 24.48 5.18 17.14
N ASN A 815 24.00 3.98 17.50
CA ASN A 815 23.02 3.83 18.56
C ASN A 815 23.55 2.84 19.61
N TYR A 816 23.23 3.13 20.85
CA TYR A 816 23.49 2.25 21.99
C TYR A 816 22.20 2.06 22.77
N GLN A 817 21.88 0.82 23.10
CA GLN A 817 20.76 0.47 23.98
C GLN A 817 21.24 -0.39 25.13
N TYR A 818 20.78 -0.03 26.34
CA TYR A 818 20.90 -0.83 27.54
C TYR A 818 19.51 -1.11 28.13
N THR A 819 19.19 -2.38 28.35
CA THR A 819 17.90 -2.84 28.88
C THR A 819 18.06 -3.22 30.34
N PHE A 820 17.33 -2.57 31.23
CA PHE A 820 17.17 -2.95 32.62
C PHE A 820 16.04 -3.97 32.72
N GLU A 821 16.33 -5.26 32.57
CA GLU A 821 15.35 -6.35 32.44
C GLU A 821 14.38 -6.43 33.63
N GLU A 822 14.88 -6.26 34.85
CA GLU A 822 14.08 -6.36 36.08
C GLU A 822 12.95 -5.33 36.15
N VAL A 823 13.12 -4.18 35.53
CA VAL A 823 12.16 -3.06 35.57
C VAL A 823 11.56 -2.74 34.19
N GLY A 824 11.96 -3.44 33.12
CA GLY A 824 11.44 -3.21 31.78
C GLY A 824 11.78 -1.84 31.18
N ILE A 825 12.95 -1.30 31.52
CA ILE A 825 13.40 0.02 31.05
C ILE A 825 14.53 -0.14 30.06
N ASP A 826 14.38 0.50 28.89
CA ASP A 826 15.44 0.65 27.88
C ASP A 826 16.01 2.08 27.95
N LEU A 827 17.30 2.21 28.11
CA LEU A 827 18.05 3.44 27.92
C LEU A 827 18.63 3.42 26.52
N ASN A 828 18.25 4.40 25.69
CA ASN A 828 18.74 4.53 24.33
C ASN A 828 19.55 5.82 24.17
N ALA A 829 20.71 5.74 23.55
CA ALA A 829 21.50 6.89 23.12
C ALA A 829 21.77 6.77 21.62
N SER A 830 21.38 7.78 20.85
CA SER A 830 21.60 7.84 19.41
C SER A 830 22.42 9.04 19.04
N TRP A 831 23.36 8.84 18.13
CA TRP A 831 24.12 9.87 17.49
C TRP A 831 23.84 9.81 16.00
N ASN A 832 22.95 10.67 15.52
CA ASN A 832 22.50 10.71 14.13
C ASN A 832 23.37 11.65 13.30
N ASN A 833 23.59 11.30 12.03
CA ASN A 833 24.40 12.05 11.09
C ASN A 833 25.79 12.39 11.64
N VAL A 834 26.51 11.36 12.09
CA VAL A 834 27.89 11.48 12.68
C VAL A 834 28.84 12.20 11.74
N LEU A 835 28.72 11.98 10.43
CA LEU A 835 29.53 12.59 9.38
C LEU A 835 29.19 14.06 9.13
N ASN A 836 28.08 14.55 9.71
CA ASN A 836 27.56 15.91 9.55
C ASN A 836 27.35 16.30 8.08
N THR A 837 26.81 15.40 7.27
CA THR A 837 26.38 15.71 5.90
C THR A 837 25.26 16.73 5.95
N ASP A 838 25.42 17.88 5.32
CA ASP A 838 24.56 19.07 5.48
C ASP A 838 23.66 19.35 4.27
N GLU A 839 23.96 18.76 3.11
CA GLU A 839 23.19 18.95 1.88
C GLU A 839 22.92 17.64 1.16
N PHE A 840 21.80 17.60 0.45
CA PHE A 840 21.45 16.53 -0.47
C PHE A 840 20.87 17.10 -1.76
N VAL A 841 21.33 16.59 -2.90
CA VAL A 841 20.84 16.97 -4.22
C VAL A 841 19.99 15.86 -4.79
N ARG A 842 18.71 16.15 -5.02
CA ARG A 842 17.77 15.29 -5.74
C ARG A 842 17.60 15.80 -7.16
N ILE A 843 17.55 14.84 -8.09
CA ILE A 843 17.27 15.13 -9.49
C ILE A 843 16.04 14.35 -9.93
N SER A 844 15.18 15.01 -10.70
CA SER A 844 14.02 14.42 -11.33
C SER A 844 13.76 15.04 -12.69
N ASN A 845 13.32 14.23 -13.63
CA ASN A 845 12.81 14.72 -14.91
C ASN A 845 11.28 14.75 -14.87
N THR A 846 10.71 15.78 -15.46
CA THR A 846 9.34 15.77 -15.96
C THR A 846 9.38 15.52 -17.47
N ASP A 847 8.22 15.55 -18.12
CA ASP A 847 8.13 15.33 -19.57
C ASP A 847 8.92 16.36 -20.40
N PHE A 848 9.12 17.57 -19.86
CA PHE A 848 9.75 18.70 -20.56
C PHE A 848 10.67 19.54 -19.67
N SER A 849 11.01 19.06 -18.49
CA SER A 849 11.95 19.77 -17.63
C SER A 849 12.86 18.85 -16.83
N TYR A 850 14.04 19.33 -16.58
CA TYR A 850 15.00 18.81 -15.63
C TYR A 850 14.92 19.64 -14.35
N VAL A 851 14.76 18.99 -13.21
CA VAL A 851 14.60 19.62 -11.92
C VAL A 851 15.66 19.10 -10.97
N GLN A 852 16.55 19.98 -10.53
CA GLN A 852 17.52 19.73 -9.47
C GLN A 852 17.08 20.44 -8.20
N SER A 853 16.85 19.70 -7.13
CA SER A 853 16.50 20.26 -5.81
C SER A 853 17.57 19.95 -4.80
N THR A 854 18.06 20.99 -4.14
CA THR A 854 19.05 20.88 -3.05
C THR A 854 18.35 21.14 -1.71
N TYR A 855 18.52 20.22 -0.79
CA TYR A 855 17.93 20.26 0.55
C TYR A 855 19.00 20.51 1.58
N LEU A 856 18.73 21.39 2.54
CA LEU A 856 19.50 21.44 3.78
C LEU A 856 19.07 20.28 4.67
N LEU A 857 20.06 19.51 5.11
CA LEU A 857 19.86 18.37 5.98
C LEU A 857 20.01 18.77 7.45
N ARG A 858 19.44 17.96 8.32
CA ARG A 858 19.59 18.11 9.76
C ARG A 858 21.05 17.86 10.16
N PRO A 859 21.65 18.70 11.02
CA PRO A 859 23.05 18.55 11.42
C PRO A 859 23.27 17.29 12.26
N SER A 860 24.51 17.01 12.61
CA SER A 860 24.86 15.96 13.58
C SER A 860 24.13 16.18 14.91
N GLN A 861 23.46 15.16 15.42
CA GLN A 861 22.52 15.24 16.55
C GLN A 861 22.71 14.09 17.53
N ILE A 862 22.67 14.40 18.80
CA ILE A 862 22.68 13.41 19.89
C ILE A 862 21.34 13.44 20.61
N LEU A 863 20.71 12.28 20.75
CA LEU A 863 19.45 12.08 21.47
C LEU A 863 19.62 10.95 22.49
N VAL A 864 19.23 11.21 23.72
CA VAL A 864 19.12 10.17 24.76
C VAL A 864 17.66 10.01 25.13
N SER A 865 17.16 8.77 25.15
CA SER A 865 15.79 8.47 25.54
C SER A 865 15.71 7.31 26.52
N VAL A 866 14.69 7.36 27.35
CA VAL A 866 14.31 6.30 28.27
C VAL A 866 12.96 5.78 27.85
N LYS A 867 12.87 4.48 27.54
CA LYS A 867 11.66 3.79 27.14
C LYS A 867 11.30 2.76 28.20
N PHE A 868 10.07 2.80 28.64
CA PHE A 868 9.48 1.84 29.58
C PHE A 868 8.46 0.97 28.84
N LEU A 869 8.59 -0.35 28.95
CA LEU A 869 7.63 -1.34 28.44
C LEU A 869 6.88 -1.96 29.63
N PHE A 870 5.55 -2.04 29.57
CA PHE A 870 4.70 -2.55 30.67
C PHE A 870 3.57 -3.43 30.18
#